data_44874eb43d4b633f5af656c2d25a5d0c
#
_entry.id   44874eb43d4b633f5af656c2d25a5d0c
#
_cell.length_a   1.000
_cell.length_b   1.000
_cell.length_c   1.000
_cell.angle_alpha   90.00
_cell.angle_beta   90.00
_cell.angle_gamma   90.00
#
_symmetry.space_group_name_H-M   'P 1'
#
loop_
_entity.id
_entity.type
_entity.pdbx_description
1 polymer ?
#
loop_
_entity_poly.entity_id
_entity_poly.type
_entity_poly.pdbx_seq_one_letter_code
_entity_poly.pdbx_strand_id
1 'polypeptide(L)'
;MSTALADPLDTLRPLDVGATRYVYYSLPALAASLGSDLERLPFSMRVLLENLLRHAGDGTVATADLAALARWDAPEREGAEVAFHPARVLMPDSSGIPLLIDFASLRDAVAAQGMDPQAVNPRIPVDLVIDHSVRADHTGTVDAFARNLACEMDRNAERYSVVRWAMEQYDALRVIPPANGIVHQINLEYLAPVVTTTRHGEELLAFPDSLVGMDSHTPMVNALGVFGWGVGGIEAATALVGQPVGLLVPLVVGCRVSGTRQAGVMCTDIVLTLTRVLRTAGVLGAVVEFFGPGLAALSLPDRATIANMAAEYGATMGFFPIDGETLRYLAATGRDPAQVALVEAYARAQHLMGGGAAPAFARVVAFDLGSVHPVLAGPSRPEQCVSLPDLPASFRHAFATGAEAAPAGPRELRHGDIVIASIASCTNTSNPFQIIAAGLLARNAAMRGLTAQPWVKTSFSPGSRVVTAMLDAAGLTAGLQAIGFHLVGYGCMSCGGGSGPLPDAITAAIARDDLAVLGMLSSNRNFEGRLHPSVRGTYLASPPLVVAYAIAGSVLHDLSRQPLGIDAAGAPVHLANLWPSDAEVTAVLGAAQSPDLFRRNYAALADGGPGWTGLAHGAAPVFAWDPDSLYIKRPPFLDGVGATLPPIADLRGARPLLLLGDDVTTDHISPGGAIPAGAPAGEYLLAHGVAPAEFSTYVARRANHEVMVRGTFANIRIRNEMVAGSEGGLTRHMPDGAIVTVFDAAVRYRAAGVSLVVIAGANYGCGSSRDWAAKGTALLGISAVLAESFERIHRSNLVGMGVIPLEFPPGVSRRSLGLDGTETIDLLGLADGLRPGMEVTARFVRPDGAARTVPMLCRIDTAREADWVRHGGILPYVFRDMISVAPVPVPAGA
;
A
#
# COMPACT_ATOMS: atom_id res chain seq x y z
N MET A 1 -21.54 -11.32 30.62
CA MET A 1 -21.26 -9.89 30.33
C MET A 1 -22.56 -9.24 29.90
N SER A 2 -22.82 -7.99 30.29
CA SER A 2 -24.06 -7.27 29.94
C SER A 2 -24.26 -7.28 28.43
N THR A 3 -25.43 -7.74 27.96
CA THR A 3 -25.80 -7.75 26.54
C THR A 3 -26.34 -6.39 26.06
N ALA A 4 -26.42 -5.40 26.93
CA ALA A 4 -26.93 -4.08 26.61
C ALA A 4 -25.81 -3.17 26.09
N LEU A 5 -26.11 -2.36 25.04
CA LEU A 5 -25.23 -1.33 24.53
C LEU A 5 -25.00 -0.25 25.60
N ALA A 6 -23.74 0.13 25.82
CA ALA A 6 -23.40 1.22 26.74
C ALA A 6 -23.68 2.57 26.06
N ASP A 7 -24.51 3.40 26.68
CA ASP A 7 -24.82 4.74 26.16
C ASP A 7 -24.67 5.82 27.26
N PRO A 8 -23.46 6.14 27.67
CA PRO A 8 -23.22 7.10 28.76
C PRO A 8 -23.62 8.54 28.41
N LEU A 9 -23.89 8.83 27.12
CA LEU A 9 -24.20 10.17 26.64
C LEU A 9 -25.63 10.33 26.11
N ASP A 10 -26.48 9.33 26.30
CA ASP A 10 -27.89 9.30 25.81
C ASP A 10 -27.99 9.61 24.30
N THR A 11 -27.22 8.91 23.49
CA THR A 11 -27.15 9.16 22.05
C THR A 11 -27.73 8.03 21.20
N LEU A 12 -28.09 6.87 21.78
CA LEU A 12 -28.73 5.77 21.07
C LEU A 12 -30.10 6.18 20.52
N ARG A 13 -30.32 5.93 19.26
CA ARG A 13 -31.58 6.23 18.56
C ARG A 13 -32.00 5.06 17.67
N PRO A 14 -33.31 4.82 17.48
CA PRO A 14 -33.80 3.85 16.52
C PRO A 14 -33.71 4.38 15.10
N LEU A 15 -33.54 3.46 14.13
CA LEU A 15 -33.54 3.72 12.69
C LEU A 15 -34.38 2.63 12.01
N ASP A 16 -35.54 2.97 11.52
CA ASP A 16 -36.42 2.03 10.79
C ASP A 16 -36.12 2.11 9.29
N VAL A 17 -35.76 0.96 8.68
CA VAL A 17 -35.46 0.85 7.24
C VAL A 17 -36.27 -0.33 6.68
N GLY A 18 -37.28 -0.03 5.91
CA GLY A 18 -38.22 -1.05 5.44
C GLY A 18 -38.88 -1.76 6.63
N ALA A 19 -38.75 -3.08 6.70
CA ALA A 19 -39.28 -3.90 7.80
C ALA A 19 -38.27 -4.13 8.95
N THR A 20 -37.06 -3.65 8.82
CA THR A 20 -35.98 -3.89 9.80
C THR A 20 -35.76 -2.67 10.66
N ARG A 21 -35.71 -2.89 11.98
CA ARG A 21 -35.35 -1.87 12.93
C ARG A 21 -33.90 -2.02 13.38
N TYR A 22 -33.16 -0.92 13.27
CA TYR A 22 -31.78 -0.78 13.74
C TYR A 22 -31.73 0.21 14.91
N VAL A 23 -30.62 0.19 15.62
CA VAL A 23 -30.21 1.24 16.57
C VAL A 23 -28.87 1.82 16.13
N TYR A 24 -28.58 3.07 16.45
CA TYR A 24 -27.33 3.72 16.14
C TYR A 24 -26.98 4.82 17.15
N TYR A 25 -25.71 5.14 17.32
CA TYR A 25 -25.23 6.25 18.12
C TYR A 25 -25.33 7.55 17.30
N SER A 26 -26.20 8.46 17.72
CA SER A 26 -26.58 9.66 16.95
C SER A 26 -25.57 10.78 17.09
N LEU A 27 -24.89 11.15 15.99
CA LEU A 27 -24.04 12.34 15.92
C LEU A 27 -24.81 13.66 16.16
N PRO A 28 -26.04 13.86 15.61
CA PRO A 28 -26.83 15.05 15.96
C PRO A 28 -27.15 15.18 17.45
N ALA A 29 -27.44 14.05 18.15
CA ALA A 29 -27.64 14.05 19.58
C ALA A 29 -26.37 14.43 20.35
N LEU A 30 -25.22 13.86 19.95
CA LEU A 30 -23.93 14.23 20.53
C LEU A 30 -23.59 15.69 20.29
N ALA A 31 -23.75 16.19 19.06
CA ALA A 31 -23.47 17.60 18.75
C ALA A 31 -24.31 18.56 19.58
N ALA A 32 -25.60 18.24 19.78
CA ALA A 32 -26.48 19.01 20.65
C ALA A 32 -26.00 19.00 22.10
N SER A 33 -25.55 17.88 22.64
CA SER A 33 -25.03 17.77 24.02
C SER A 33 -23.71 18.52 24.22
N LEU A 34 -22.84 18.58 23.19
CA LEU A 34 -21.56 19.27 23.23
C LEU A 34 -21.66 20.76 22.84
N GLY A 35 -22.81 21.21 22.33
CA GLY A 35 -22.99 22.57 21.80
C GLY A 35 -22.12 22.82 20.56
N SER A 36 -21.84 21.78 19.74
CA SER A 36 -21.03 21.87 18.53
C SER A 36 -21.92 21.90 17.28
N ASP A 37 -21.38 22.46 16.20
CA ASP A 37 -22.04 22.49 14.87
C ASP A 37 -21.51 21.38 13.97
N LEU A 38 -22.30 20.32 13.84
CA LEU A 38 -21.94 19.15 13.03
C LEU A 38 -21.75 19.50 11.55
N GLU A 39 -22.45 20.50 11.02
CA GLU A 39 -22.33 20.89 9.61
C GLU A 39 -20.97 21.53 9.28
N ARG A 40 -20.30 22.10 10.27
CA ARG A 40 -18.93 22.59 10.11
C ARG A 40 -17.88 21.49 10.12
N LEU A 41 -18.20 20.32 10.70
CA LEU A 41 -17.25 19.23 10.82
C LEU A 41 -17.07 18.54 9.45
N PRO A 42 -15.84 18.30 8.94
CA PRO A 42 -15.60 17.52 7.74
C PRO A 42 -16.22 16.12 7.83
N PHE A 43 -16.68 15.56 6.71
CA PHE A 43 -17.34 14.26 6.70
C PHE A 43 -16.44 13.13 7.22
N SER A 44 -15.16 13.16 6.89
CA SER A 44 -14.17 12.21 7.44
C SER A 44 -14.09 12.29 8.96
N MET A 45 -14.18 13.48 9.53
CA MET A 45 -14.19 13.69 10.98
C MET A 45 -15.51 13.31 11.63
N ARG A 46 -16.65 13.42 10.93
CA ARG A 46 -17.95 12.92 11.41
C ARG A 46 -17.90 11.38 11.57
N VAL A 47 -17.31 10.66 10.60
CA VAL A 47 -17.14 9.21 10.70
C VAL A 47 -16.22 8.84 11.86
N LEU A 48 -15.12 9.55 12.04
CA LEU A 48 -14.22 9.34 13.18
C LEU A 48 -14.91 9.68 14.52
N LEU A 49 -15.71 10.73 14.59
CA LEU A 49 -16.46 11.12 15.79
C LEU A 49 -17.50 10.05 16.18
N GLU A 50 -18.19 9.45 15.20
CA GLU A 50 -19.10 8.33 15.47
C GLU A 50 -18.34 7.12 16.03
N ASN A 51 -17.16 6.82 15.43
CA ASN A 51 -16.33 5.73 15.92
C ASN A 51 -15.95 5.91 17.39
N LEU A 52 -15.50 7.10 17.80
CA LEU A 52 -15.20 7.40 19.19
C LEU A 52 -16.45 7.34 20.07
N LEU A 53 -17.58 7.91 19.61
CA LEU A 53 -18.84 7.92 20.35
C LEU A 53 -19.31 6.50 20.71
N ARG A 54 -19.23 5.59 19.74
CA ARG A 54 -19.64 4.19 19.90
C ARG A 54 -18.78 3.44 20.94
N HIS A 55 -17.56 3.91 21.21
CA HIS A 55 -16.60 3.34 22.16
C HIS A 55 -16.46 4.16 23.46
N ALA A 56 -17.28 5.20 23.65
CA ALA A 56 -17.20 6.06 24.86
C ALA A 56 -17.55 5.32 26.17
N GLY A 57 -18.20 4.15 26.07
CA GLY A 57 -18.61 3.36 27.25
C GLY A 57 -17.65 2.21 27.60
N ASP A 58 -16.62 1.94 26.80
CA ASP A 58 -15.71 0.81 27.00
C ASP A 58 -14.41 1.17 27.76
N GLY A 59 -14.25 2.43 28.12
CA GLY A 59 -13.10 2.92 28.88
C GLY A 59 -11.87 3.29 28.02
N THR A 60 -11.96 3.15 26.70
CA THR A 60 -10.85 3.47 25.78
C THR A 60 -10.95 4.90 25.23
N VAL A 61 -12.15 5.50 25.25
CA VAL A 61 -12.44 6.85 24.75
C VAL A 61 -12.96 7.71 25.89
N ALA A 62 -12.32 8.85 26.14
CA ALA A 62 -12.78 9.83 27.11
C ALA A 62 -13.76 10.83 26.47
N THR A 63 -14.67 11.40 27.27
CA THR A 63 -15.56 12.48 26.79
C THR A 63 -14.78 13.70 26.29
N ALA A 64 -13.57 13.93 26.82
CA ALA A 64 -12.67 14.99 26.35
C ALA A 64 -12.22 14.77 24.89
N ASP A 65 -12.03 13.52 24.47
CA ASP A 65 -11.62 13.17 23.10
C ASP A 65 -12.73 13.50 22.10
N LEU A 66 -13.99 13.20 22.48
CA LEU A 66 -15.17 13.56 21.68
C LEU A 66 -15.31 15.08 21.54
N ALA A 67 -15.13 15.82 22.65
CA ALA A 67 -15.19 17.27 22.63
C ALA A 67 -14.06 17.92 21.85
N ALA A 68 -12.85 17.37 21.91
CA ALA A 68 -11.70 17.81 21.12
C ALA A 68 -11.93 17.60 19.62
N LEU A 69 -12.44 16.42 19.22
CA LEU A 69 -12.71 16.12 17.82
C LEU A 69 -13.92 16.92 17.28
N ALA A 70 -14.96 17.13 18.08
CA ALA A 70 -16.12 17.93 17.68
C ALA A 70 -15.76 19.43 17.44
N ARG A 71 -14.65 19.89 18.00
CA ARG A 71 -14.04 21.22 17.78
C ARG A 71 -12.75 21.12 16.98
N TRP A 72 -12.74 20.27 15.98
CA TRP A 72 -11.56 19.89 15.19
C TRP A 72 -10.77 21.08 14.59
N ASP A 73 -11.41 22.22 14.34
CA ASP A 73 -10.83 23.45 13.83
C ASP A 73 -10.22 24.36 14.91
N ALA A 74 -10.32 23.99 16.20
CA ALA A 74 -9.74 24.73 17.31
C ALA A 74 -8.24 24.43 17.50
N PRO A 75 -7.43 25.41 17.96
CA PRO A 75 -5.99 25.22 18.18
C PRO A 75 -5.65 24.08 19.16
N GLU A 76 -6.52 23.85 20.15
CA GLU A 76 -6.32 22.87 21.23
C GLU A 76 -6.30 21.42 20.74
N ARG A 77 -6.70 21.16 19.48
CA ARG A 77 -6.63 19.82 18.88
C ARG A 77 -5.20 19.43 18.45
N GLU A 78 -4.29 20.38 18.27
CA GLU A 78 -2.95 20.10 17.76
C GLU A 78 -2.22 19.15 18.72
N GLY A 79 -1.85 17.96 18.19
CA GLY A 79 -1.25 16.90 18.99
C GLY A 79 -2.22 16.05 19.82
N ALA A 80 -3.56 16.28 19.73
CA ALA A 80 -4.53 15.42 20.40
C ALA A 80 -4.53 14.00 19.78
N GLU A 81 -4.39 13.00 20.63
CA GLU A 81 -4.48 11.57 20.26
C GLU A 81 -5.89 11.07 20.52
N VAL A 82 -6.42 10.27 19.59
CA VAL A 82 -7.71 9.57 19.72
C VAL A 82 -7.54 8.07 19.48
N ALA A 83 -8.37 7.28 20.15
CA ALA A 83 -8.38 5.82 20.07
C ALA A 83 -9.32 5.35 18.95
N PHE A 84 -8.78 5.14 17.74
CA PHE A 84 -9.56 4.66 16.59
C PHE A 84 -9.78 3.15 16.65
N HIS A 85 -11.04 2.71 16.61
CA HIS A 85 -11.46 1.31 16.60
C HIS A 85 -11.94 0.90 15.19
N PRO A 86 -11.10 0.35 14.32
CA PRO A 86 -11.55 -0.06 13.00
C PRO A 86 -12.60 -1.18 13.08
N ALA A 87 -13.61 -1.13 12.22
CA ALA A 87 -14.64 -2.17 12.15
C ALA A 87 -14.10 -3.48 11.57
N ARG A 88 -13.03 -3.43 10.80
CA ARG A 88 -12.38 -4.61 10.19
C ARG A 88 -10.94 -4.31 9.76
N VAL A 89 -10.18 -5.37 9.47
CA VAL A 89 -8.83 -5.32 8.89
C VAL A 89 -8.86 -5.87 7.47
N LEU A 90 -8.19 -5.18 6.54
CA LEU A 90 -8.03 -5.61 5.16
C LEU A 90 -6.54 -5.83 4.85
N MET A 91 -6.18 -7.00 4.33
CA MET A 91 -4.78 -7.30 4.06
C MET A 91 -4.58 -8.06 2.74
N PRO A 92 -3.60 -7.65 1.92
CA PRO A 92 -3.09 -8.47 0.83
C PRO A 92 -2.20 -9.58 1.39
N ASP A 93 -2.01 -10.65 0.64
CA ASP A 93 -1.18 -11.79 1.04
C ASP A 93 0.29 -11.42 1.30
N SER A 94 0.81 -10.43 0.60
CA SER A 94 2.21 -9.99 0.72
C SER A 94 2.60 -9.47 2.11
N SER A 95 1.66 -8.91 2.85
CA SER A 95 1.80 -8.43 4.22
C SER A 95 0.98 -9.28 5.21
N GLY A 96 -0.15 -9.83 4.76
CA GLY A 96 -1.03 -10.65 5.58
C GLY A 96 -0.40 -11.99 5.99
N ILE A 97 0.26 -12.70 5.07
CA ILE A 97 0.93 -13.97 5.43
C ILE A 97 2.02 -13.77 6.48
N PRO A 98 2.93 -12.78 6.39
CA PRO A 98 3.86 -12.49 7.49
C PRO A 98 3.16 -12.16 8.81
N LEU A 99 2.02 -11.47 8.81
CA LEU A 99 1.25 -11.21 10.03
C LEU A 99 0.62 -12.48 10.60
N LEU A 100 0.09 -13.37 9.76
CA LEU A 100 -0.40 -14.68 10.21
C LEU A 100 0.72 -15.52 10.85
N ILE A 101 1.95 -15.43 10.32
CA ILE A 101 3.15 -16.06 10.88
C ILE A 101 3.49 -15.46 12.26
N ASP A 102 3.41 -14.14 12.41
CA ASP A 102 3.59 -13.47 13.71
C ASP A 102 2.55 -13.95 14.73
N PHE A 103 1.28 -14.07 14.32
CA PHE A 103 0.21 -14.61 15.17
C PHE A 103 0.41 -16.09 15.50
N ALA A 104 0.91 -16.90 14.57
CA ALA A 104 1.28 -18.28 14.83
C ALA A 104 2.41 -18.34 15.87
N SER A 105 3.44 -17.49 15.76
CA SER A 105 4.52 -17.44 16.76
C SER A 105 4.04 -16.92 18.13
N LEU A 106 3.05 -16.05 18.16
CA LEU A 106 2.41 -15.60 19.40
C LEU A 106 1.62 -16.73 20.06
N ARG A 107 0.93 -17.59 19.29
CA ARG A 107 0.32 -18.84 19.82
C ARG A 107 1.34 -19.76 20.47
N ASP A 108 2.52 -19.93 19.81
CA ASP A 108 3.61 -20.73 20.40
C ASP A 108 4.07 -20.15 21.74
N ALA A 109 4.29 -18.82 21.79
CA ALA A 109 4.76 -18.16 23.00
C ALA A 109 3.75 -18.25 24.14
N VAL A 110 2.44 -18.10 23.84
CA VAL A 110 1.35 -18.24 24.82
C VAL A 110 1.22 -19.68 25.31
N ALA A 111 1.29 -20.66 24.38
CA ALA A 111 1.27 -22.07 24.73
C ALA A 111 2.47 -22.48 25.61
N ALA A 112 3.66 -21.92 25.36
CA ALA A 112 4.85 -22.14 26.17
C ALA A 112 4.72 -21.63 27.61
N GLN A 113 3.78 -20.71 27.89
CA GLN A 113 3.41 -20.26 29.22
C GLN A 113 2.30 -21.15 29.86
N GLY A 114 1.86 -22.22 29.18
CA GLY A 114 0.79 -23.08 29.65
C GLY A 114 -0.61 -22.51 29.50
N MET A 115 -0.77 -21.49 28.63
CA MET A 115 -2.05 -20.86 28.34
C MET A 115 -2.67 -21.45 27.04
N ASP A 116 -3.97 -21.27 26.88
CA ASP A 116 -4.68 -21.72 25.65
C ASP A 116 -4.21 -20.89 24.43
N PRO A 117 -3.59 -21.50 23.41
CA PRO A 117 -3.19 -20.80 22.20
C PRO A 117 -4.37 -20.23 21.41
N GLN A 118 -5.60 -20.75 21.56
CA GLN A 118 -6.81 -20.21 20.92
C GLN A 118 -7.21 -18.83 21.48
N ALA A 119 -6.67 -18.41 22.63
CA ALA A 119 -6.83 -17.04 23.12
C ALA A 119 -6.23 -16.01 22.14
N VAL A 120 -5.24 -16.42 21.33
CA VAL A 120 -4.70 -15.61 20.21
C VAL A 120 -5.60 -15.81 19.00
N ASN A 121 -6.65 -14.96 18.90
CA ASN A 121 -7.62 -14.98 17.81
C ASN A 121 -7.98 -13.53 17.44
N PRO A 122 -8.14 -13.20 16.17
CA PRO A 122 -8.63 -11.87 15.78
C PRO A 122 -9.98 -11.55 16.43
N ARG A 123 -10.07 -10.35 17.00
CA ARG A 123 -11.26 -9.87 17.72
C ARG A 123 -12.23 -9.11 16.83
N ILE A 124 -11.80 -8.74 15.62
CA ILE A 124 -12.59 -8.04 14.60
C ILE A 124 -12.47 -8.78 13.26
N PRO A 125 -13.42 -8.58 12.33
CA PRO A 125 -13.37 -9.21 11.01
C PRO A 125 -12.09 -8.89 10.25
N VAL A 126 -11.55 -9.90 9.58
CA VAL A 126 -10.32 -9.81 8.77
C VAL A 126 -10.60 -10.34 7.38
N ASP A 127 -10.30 -9.54 6.38
CA ASP A 127 -10.31 -9.93 4.98
C ASP A 127 -8.88 -10.04 4.45
N LEU A 128 -8.46 -11.24 4.07
CA LEU A 128 -7.18 -11.48 3.40
C LEU A 128 -7.43 -11.82 1.94
N VAL A 129 -6.81 -11.06 1.02
CA VAL A 129 -6.90 -11.30 -0.42
C VAL A 129 -5.54 -11.74 -0.95
N ILE A 130 -5.51 -12.85 -1.67
CA ILE A 130 -4.30 -13.36 -2.31
C ILE A 130 -4.17 -12.71 -3.70
N ASP A 131 -3.33 -11.69 -3.79
CA ASP A 131 -3.25 -10.84 -4.99
C ASP A 131 -1.83 -10.33 -5.32
N HIS A 132 -0.83 -10.55 -4.47
CA HIS A 132 0.54 -10.06 -4.63
C HIS A 132 1.57 -11.16 -4.92
N SER A 133 1.18 -12.44 -4.88
CA SER A 133 2.07 -13.58 -5.14
C SER A 133 2.15 -13.99 -6.62
N VAL A 134 1.29 -13.43 -7.42
CA VAL A 134 1.21 -13.67 -8.87
C VAL A 134 2.34 -12.98 -9.63
N ARG A 135 2.88 -13.64 -10.67
CA ARG A 135 3.97 -13.13 -11.51
C ARG A 135 3.70 -13.43 -12.99
N ALA A 136 4.08 -12.49 -13.88
CA ALA A 136 3.93 -12.64 -15.33
C ALA A 136 5.12 -13.42 -15.93
N ASP A 137 5.27 -14.69 -15.58
CA ASP A 137 6.30 -15.56 -16.14
C ASP A 137 6.03 -15.83 -17.63
N HIS A 138 4.76 -15.98 -18.00
CA HIS A 138 4.28 -16.20 -19.35
C HIS A 138 3.40 -15.03 -19.80
N THR A 139 3.64 -14.55 -21.04
CA THR A 139 2.90 -13.42 -21.64
C THR A 139 2.72 -13.65 -23.14
N GLY A 140 1.86 -12.86 -23.79
CA GLY A 140 1.71 -12.85 -25.25
C GLY A 140 0.96 -14.05 -25.84
N THR A 141 0.36 -14.92 -25.01
CA THR A 141 -0.38 -16.11 -25.46
C THR A 141 -1.70 -16.26 -24.69
N VAL A 142 -2.66 -16.95 -25.31
CA VAL A 142 -4.01 -17.16 -24.73
C VAL A 142 -3.95 -18.00 -23.46
N ASP A 143 -2.99 -18.90 -23.34
CA ASP A 143 -2.78 -19.78 -22.18
C ASP A 143 -1.92 -19.16 -21.06
N ALA A 144 -1.44 -17.93 -21.25
CA ALA A 144 -0.54 -17.26 -20.28
C ALA A 144 -1.12 -17.22 -18.86
N PHE A 145 -2.41 -16.91 -18.70
CA PHE A 145 -3.07 -16.90 -17.40
C PHE A 145 -3.03 -18.26 -16.70
N ALA A 146 -3.42 -19.33 -17.41
CA ALA A 146 -3.45 -20.68 -16.82
C ALA A 146 -2.04 -21.15 -16.40
N ARG A 147 -1.03 -20.85 -17.22
CA ARG A 147 0.37 -21.18 -16.93
C ARG A 147 0.92 -20.39 -15.74
N ASN A 148 0.63 -19.11 -15.67
CA ASN A 148 1.04 -18.25 -14.54
C ASN A 148 0.38 -18.69 -13.24
N LEU A 149 -0.91 -19.04 -13.26
CA LEU A 149 -1.61 -19.55 -12.09
C LEU A 149 -1.02 -20.90 -11.61
N ALA A 150 -0.67 -21.80 -12.52
CA ALA A 150 0.01 -23.05 -12.16
C ALA A 150 1.37 -22.77 -11.50
N CYS A 151 2.17 -21.87 -12.08
CA CYS A 151 3.44 -21.43 -11.48
C CYS A 151 3.24 -20.75 -10.10
N GLU A 152 2.18 -19.97 -9.93
CA GLU A 152 1.84 -19.32 -8.65
C GLU A 152 1.53 -20.35 -7.58
N MET A 153 0.66 -21.32 -7.88
CA MET A 153 0.27 -22.37 -6.95
C MET A 153 1.45 -23.25 -6.52
N ASP A 154 2.29 -23.67 -7.48
CA ASP A 154 3.48 -24.47 -7.20
C ASP A 154 4.48 -23.70 -6.33
N ARG A 155 4.83 -22.47 -6.73
CA ARG A 155 5.80 -21.61 -6.03
C ARG A 155 5.38 -21.24 -4.61
N ASN A 156 4.09 -21.11 -4.35
CA ASN A 156 3.55 -20.62 -3.08
C ASN A 156 2.86 -21.70 -2.24
N ALA A 157 2.99 -22.97 -2.59
CA ALA A 157 2.30 -24.06 -1.90
C ALA A 157 2.46 -24.03 -0.38
N GLU A 158 3.69 -23.87 0.13
CA GLU A 158 3.96 -23.74 1.56
C GLU A 158 3.29 -22.49 2.19
N ARG A 159 3.38 -21.35 1.50
CA ARG A 159 2.78 -20.09 1.98
C ARG A 159 1.26 -20.20 2.05
N TYR A 160 0.65 -20.80 1.04
CA TYR A 160 -0.80 -20.99 0.98
C TYR A 160 -1.29 -22.05 1.95
N SER A 161 -0.47 -23.03 2.30
CA SER A 161 -0.73 -24.00 3.38
C SER A 161 -0.90 -23.28 4.74
N VAL A 162 -0.06 -22.25 5.04
CA VAL A 162 -0.22 -21.41 6.24
C VAL A 162 -1.56 -20.67 6.23
N VAL A 163 -1.94 -20.11 5.07
CA VAL A 163 -3.23 -19.41 4.95
C VAL A 163 -4.40 -20.37 5.15
N ARG A 164 -4.31 -21.58 4.59
CA ARG A 164 -5.32 -22.63 4.79
C ARG A 164 -5.43 -23.02 6.27
N TRP A 165 -4.29 -23.22 6.95
CA TRP A 165 -4.27 -23.45 8.40
C TRP A 165 -4.94 -22.29 9.17
N ALA A 166 -4.60 -21.06 8.83
CA ALA A 166 -5.15 -19.88 9.49
C ALA A 166 -6.67 -19.74 9.31
N MET A 167 -7.20 -20.11 8.12
CA MET A 167 -8.64 -20.13 7.86
C MET A 167 -9.41 -21.09 8.78
N GLU A 168 -8.79 -22.17 9.23
CA GLU A 168 -9.41 -23.12 10.16
C GLU A 168 -9.21 -22.71 11.62
N GLN A 169 -8.18 -21.91 11.90
CA GLN A 169 -7.80 -21.58 13.27
C GLN A 169 -8.31 -20.21 13.74
N TYR A 170 -8.70 -19.33 12.82
CA TYR A 170 -9.13 -17.95 13.14
C TYR A 170 -10.56 -17.69 12.63
N ASP A 171 -11.52 -17.66 13.56
CA ASP A 171 -12.97 -17.55 13.24
C ASP A 171 -13.33 -16.30 12.45
N ALA A 172 -12.64 -15.18 12.72
CA ALA A 172 -12.93 -13.90 12.09
C ALA A 172 -12.17 -13.68 10.76
N LEU A 173 -11.39 -14.67 10.28
CA LEU A 173 -10.60 -14.57 9.05
C LEU A 173 -11.36 -15.09 7.84
N ARG A 174 -11.64 -14.18 6.90
CA ARG A 174 -12.10 -14.53 5.55
C ARG A 174 -10.94 -14.40 4.58
N VAL A 175 -10.73 -15.43 3.75
CA VAL A 175 -9.69 -15.42 2.71
C VAL A 175 -10.34 -15.46 1.33
N ILE A 176 -9.86 -14.59 0.46
CA ILE A 176 -10.14 -14.59 -0.97
C ILE A 176 -8.96 -15.26 -1.68
N PRO A 177 -9.17 -16.44 -2.29
CA PRO A 177 -8.13 -17.22 -2.94
C PRO A 177 -7.47 -16.53 -4.14
N PRO A 178 -6.36 -17.08 -4.67
CA PRO A 178 -5.70 -16.59 -5.88
C PRO A 178 -6.63 -16.45 -7.08
N ALA A 179 -6.23 -15.63 -8.06
CA ALA A 179 -6.93 -15.44 -9.35
C ALA A 179 -8.32 -14.79 -9.25
N ASN A 180 -8.67 -14.12 -8.16
CA ASN A 180 -9.93 -13.39 -8.01
C ASN A 180 -9.82 -11.89 -8.31
N GLY A 181 -8.71 -11.26 -7.97
CA GLY A 181 -8.48 -9.83 -8.21
C GLY A 181 -7.60 -9.20 -7.16
N ILE A 182 -7.46 -7.88 -7.24
CA ILE A 182 -6.71 -7.08 -6.27
C ILE A 182 -7.60 -6.68 -5.08
N VAL A 183 -7.01 -6.70 -3.89
CA VAL A 183 -7.68 -6.42 -2.61
C VAL A 183 -8.51 -5.13 -2.63
N HIS A 184 -7.99 -4.03 -3.20
CA HIS A 184 -8.68 -2.74 -3.17
C HIS A 184 -9.88 -2.69 -4.10
N GLN A 185 -9.80 -3.31 -5.29
CA GLN A 185 -10.92 -3.37 -6.23
C GLN A 185 -12.01 -4.33 -5.72
N ILE A 186 -11.63 -5.51 -5.20
CA ILE A 186 -12.59 -6.44 -4.57
C ILE A 186 -13.27 -5.78 -3.37
N ASN A 187 -12.50 -5.03 -2.57
CA ASN A 187 -13.06 -4.27 -1.44
C ASN A 187 -14.08 -3.24 -1.90
N LEU A 188 -13.74 -2.43 -2.90
CA LEU A 188 -14.63 -1.41 -3.45
C LEU A 188 -15.89 -2.01 -4.07
N GLU A 189 -15.74 -3.05 -4.90
CA GLU A 189 -16.83 -3.66 -5.68
C GLU A 189 -17.70 -4.59 -4.86
N TYR A 190 -17.20 -5.20 -3.76
CA TYR A 190 -17.90 -6.26 -3.07
C TYR A 190 -17.80 -6.23 -1.54
N LEU A 191 -16.60 -6.12 -0.94
CA LEU A 191 -16.45 -6.35 0.50
C LEU A 191 -16.95 -5.18 1.37
N ALA A 192 -16.81 -3.93 0.91
CA ALA A 192 -17.18 -2.75 1.69
C ALA A 192 -18.71 -2.59 1.77
N PRO A 193 -19.28 -2.65 2.98
CA PRO A 193 -20.72 -2.49 3.17
C PRO A 193 -21.17 -1.04 3.25
N VAL A 194 -20.24 -0.09 3.43
CA VAL A 194 -20.41 1.35 3.67
C VAL A 194 -21.06 1.65 5.03
N VAL A 195 -22.16 0.98 5.36
CA VAL A 195 -22.75 0.91 6.71
C VAL A 195 -22.77 -0.56 7.10
N THR A 196 -22.12 -0.89 8.19
CA THR A 196 -22.07 -2.25 8.74
C THR A 196 -23.06 -2.41 9.87
N THR A 197 -23.38 -3.65 10.21
CA THR A 197 -24.30 -3.98 11.29
C THR A 197 -23.72 -5.07 12.18
N THR A 198 -23.96 -4.98 13.47
CA THR A 198 -23.61 -6.03 14.41
C THR A 198 -24.79 -6.29 15.36
N ARG A 199 -24.93 -7.53 15.84
CA ARG A 199 -26.00 -7.90 16.76
C ARG A 199 -25.53 -7.81 18.21
N HIS A 200 -26.29 -7.09 19.02
CA HIS A 200 -26.12 -6.99 20.47
C HIS A 200 -27.44 -7.44 21.14
N GLY A 201 -27.47 -8.67 21.61
CA GLY A 201 -28.72 -9.24 22.09
C GLY A 201 -29.79 -9.29 21.00
N GLU A 202 -30.92 -8.60 21.22
CA GLU A 202 -31.99 -8.48 20.22
C GLU A 202 -31.80 -7.27 19.27
N GLU A 203 -30.92 -6.35 19.58
CA GLU A 203 -30.70 -5.13 18.82
C GLU A 203 -29.73 -5.35 17.66
N LEU A 204 -30.00 -4.68 16.52
CA LEU A 204 -29.10 -4.55 15.37
C LEU A 204 -28.46 -3.16 15.38
N LEU A 205 -27.21 -3.06 15.82
CA LEU A 205 -26.48 -1.82 15.81
C LEU A 205 -25.95 -1.54 14.40
N ALA A 206 -26.30 -0.38 13.83
CA ALA A 206 -25.78 0.11 12.55
C ALA A 206 -24.73 1.20 12.80
N PHE A 207 -23.62 1.15 12.04
CA PHE A 207 -22.52 2.13 12.14
C PHE A 207 -21.72 2.21 10.84
N PRO A 208 -20.95 3.28 10.60
CA PRO A 208 -20.17 3.42 9.38
C PRO A 208 -19.10 2.34 9.29
N ASP A 209 -18.91 1.77 8.10
CA ASP A 209 -17.74 0.94 7.83
C ASP A 209 -16.47 1.77 7.98
N SER A 210 -15.52 1.20 8.67
CA SER A 210 -14.19 1.78 8.85
C SER A 210 -13.16 0.66 8.91
N LEU A 211 -12.02 0.87 8.29
CA LEU A 211 -11.01 -0.18 8.26
C LEU A 211 -9.60 0.35 8.32
N VAL A 212 -8.71 -0.46 8.85
CA VAL A 212 -7.28 -0.36 8.59
C VAL A 212 -6.88 -1.41 7.55
N GLY A 213 -6.05 -1.00 6.61
CA GLY A 213 -5.55 -1.90 5.58
C GLY A 213 -4.04 -1.93 5.54
N MET A 214 -3.46 -3.13 5.40
CA MET A 214 -2.01 -3.33 5.35
C MET A 214 -1.42 -3.00 3.98
N ASP A 215 -1.95 -1.98 3.34
CA ASP A 215 -1.47 -1.44 2.08
C ASP A 215 -1.77 0.06 1.99
N SER A 216 -0.86 0.81 1.37
CA SER A 216 -0.99 2.27 1.22
C SER A 216 -2.12 2.71 0.28
N HIS A 217 -2.69 1.79 -0.53
CA HIS A 217 -3.84 2.06 -1.39
C HIS A 217 -5.19 1.68 -0.76
N THR A 218 -5.20 1.33 0.52
CA THR A 218 -6.43 1.17 1.32
C THR A 218 -7.39 2.35 1.17
N PRO A 219 -6.91 3.61 1.06
CA PRO A 219 -7.77 4.78 0.85
C PRO A 219 -8.66 4.74 -0.40
N MET A 220 -8.49 3.81 -1.33
CA MET A 220 -9.40 3.64 -2.46
C MET A 220 -10.87 3.55 -2.05
N VAL A 221 -11.16 2.89 -0.93
CA VAL A 221 -12.51 2.74 -0.39
C VAL A 221 -13.13 4.04 0.12
N ASN A 222 -12.32 5.06 0.37
CA ASN A 222 -12.80 6.37 0.84
C ASN A 222 -13.65 7.09 -0.22
N ALA A 223 -13.61 6.63 -1.48
CA ALA A 223 -14.53 7.05 -2.52
C ALA A 223 -16.00 6.74 -2.20
N LEU A 224 -16.26 5.72 -1.37
CA LEU A 224 -17.59 5.32 -0.90
C LEU A 224 -18.03 6.07 0.37
N GLY A 225 -17.22 6.95 0.93
CA GLY A 225 -17.46 7.56 2.24
C GLY A 225 -17.09 6.67 3.43
N VAL A 226 -16.32 5.62 3.19
CA VAL A 226 -15.78 4.71 4.20
C VAL A 226 -14.46 5.27 4.73
N PHE A 227 -14.23 5.23 6.03
CA PHE A 227 -12.98 5.65 6.65
C PHE A 227 -11.95 4.52 6.55
N GLY A 228 -11.24 4.46 5.41
CA GLY A 228 -10.20 3.47 5.14
C GLY A 228 -8.81 4.07 5.30
N TRP A 229 -8.02 3.50 6.21
CA TRP A 229 -6.70 4.00 6.55
C TRP A 229 -5.60 2.97 6.28
N GLY A 230 -4.61 3.34 5.45
CA GLY A 230 -3.42 2.53 5.20
C GLY A 230 -2.48 2.55 6.39
N VAL A 231 -2.20 1.37 6.96
CA VAL A 231 -1.33 1.17 8.12
C VAL A 231 -0.25 0.14 7.83
N GLY A 232 0.74 0.05 8.71
CA GLY A 232 1.69 -1.05 8.72
C GLY A 232 1.12 -2.34 9.30
N GLY A 233 1.77 -3.48 9.03
CA GLY A 233 1.39 -4.78 9.60
C GLY A 233 1.38 -4.79 11.11
N ILE A 234 2.18 -3.96 11.70
CA ILE A 234 2.37 -3.83 13.13
C ILE A 234 1.15 -3.14 13.79
N GLU A 235 0.66 -2.03 13.21
CA GLU A 235 -0.58 -1.38 13.66
C GLU A 235 -1.80 -2.26 13.43
N ALA A 236 -1.83 -3.01 12.31
CA ALA A 236 -2.89 -3.97 12.04
C ALA A 236 -2.92 -5.09 13.10
N ALA A 237 -1.77 -5.54 13.60
CA ALA A 237 -1.70 -6.53 14.68
C ALA A 237 -2.42 -6.04 15.95
N THR A 238 -2.32 -4.75 16.29
CA THR A 238 -3.03 -4.15 17.44
C THR A 238 -4.54 -4.21 17.24
N ALA A 239 -5.01 -3.82 16.05
CA ALA A 239 -6.43 -3.89 15.71
C ALA A 239 -6.96 -5.32 15.77
N LEU A 240 -6.17 -6.30 15.29
CA LEU A 240 -6.56 -7.71 15.31
C LEU A 240 -6.80 -8.25 16.72
N VAL A 241 -6.05 -7.81 17.71
CA VAL A 241 -6.28 -8.22 19.11
C VAL A 241 -7.36 -7.38 19.81
N GLY A 242 -8.08 -6.55 19.07
CA GLY A 242 -9.20 -5.74 19.57
C GLY A 242 -8.80 -4.48 20.31
N GLN A 243 -7.54 -4.06 20.22
CA GLN A 243 -7.09 -2.80 20.77
C GLN A 243 -7.25 -1.65 19.78
N PRO A 244 -7.53 -0.42 20.22
CA PRO A 244 -7.60 0.72 19.33
C PRO A 244 -6.24 1.07 18.74
N VAL A 245 -6.25 1.61 17.54
CA VAL A 245 -5.08 2.23 16.91
C VAL A 245 -5.02 3.69 17.33
N GLY A 246 -3.91 4.13 17.92
CA GLY A 246 -3.69 5.54 18.27
C GLY A 246 -3.60 6.39 17.01
N LEU A 247 -4.42 7.45 16.93
CA LEU A 247 -4.47 8.35 15.81
C LEU A 247 -4.36 9.78 16.30
N LEU A 248 -3.37 10.54 15.84
CA LEU A 248 -3.39 12.00 16.00
C LEU A 248 -4.52 12.58 15.16
N VAL A 249 -5.33 13.47 15.74
CA VAL A 249 -6.42 14.13 15.01
C VAL A 249 -5.85 14.81 13.76
N PRO A 250 -6.20 14.34 12.55
CA PRO A 250 -5.52 14.79 11.34
C PRO A 250 -5.96 16.19 10.92
N LEU A 251 -5.07 16.90 10.24
CA LEU A 251 -5.43 18.10 9.52
C LEU A 251 -6.33 17.73 8.33
N VAL A 252 -7.44 18.43 8.12
CA VAL A 252 -8.30 18.20 6.95
C VAL A 252 -8.17 19.37 5.98
N VAL A 253 -7.71 19.04 4.76
CA VAL A 253 -7.58 19.98 3.65
C VAL A 253 -8.73 19.75 2.67
N GLY A 254 -9.53 20.77 2.40
CA GLY A 254 -10.58 20.68 1.38
C GLY A 254 -9.99 20.82 -0.03
N CYS A 255 -10.28 19.88 -0.92
CA CYS A 255 -10.01 20.01 -2.35
C CYS A 255 -11.29 20.38 -3.09
N ARG A 256 -11.40 21.66 -3.50
CA ARG A 256 -12.57 22.16 -4.22
C ARG A 256 -12.46 21.82 -5.71
N VAL A 257 -13.25 20.85 -6.16
CA VAL A 257 -13.31 20.42 -7.55
C VAL A 257 -14.35 21.27 -8.30
N SER A 258 -13.96 21.79 -9.47
CA SER A 258 -14.82 22.58 -10.35
C SER A 258 -14.64 22.15 -11.82
N GLY A 259 -15.47 22.69 -12.70
CA GLY A 259 -15.41 22.41 -14.14
C GLY A 259 -15.86 21.00 -14.52
N THR A 260 -15.60 20.65 -15.76
CA THR A 260 -15.91 19.35 -16.36
C THR A 260 -14.70 18.84 -17.15
N ARG A 261 -14.56 17.53 -17.25
CA ARG A 261 -13.49 16.88 -18.01
C ARG A 261 -13.60 17.22 -19.50
N GLN A 262 -12.47 17.55 -20.12
CA GLN A 262 -12.37 17.71 -21.56
C GLN A 262 -12.49 16.35 -22.29
N ALA A 263 -13.00 16.36 -23.51
CA ALA A 263 -13.09 15.15 -24.34
C ALA A 263 -11.70 14.52 -24.56
N GLY A 264 -11.63 13.21 -24.47
CA GLY A 264 -10.38 12.44 -24.63
C GLY A 264 -9.46 12.43 -23.41
N VAL A 265 -9.73 13.20 -22.35
CA VAL A 265 -9.01 13.14 -21.08
C VAL A 265 -9.47 11.92 -20.28
N MET A 266 -8.55 11.13 -19.79
CA MET A 266 -8.81 9.96 -18.94
C MET A 266 -8.70 10.31 -17.44
N CYS A 267 -9.31 9.50 -16.58
CA CYS A 267 -9.18 9.69 -15.14
C CYS A 267 -7.72 9.62 -14.67
N THR A 268 -6.88 8.85 -15.35
CA THR A 268 -5.43 8.83 -15.10
C THR A 268 -4.80 10.21 -15.27
N ASP A 269 -5.18 10.95 -16.29
CA ASP A 269 -4.66 12.31 -16.52
C ASP A 269 -5.08 13.26 -15.38
N ILE A 270 -6.33 13.10 -14.91
CA ILE A 270 -6.87 13.86 -13.78
C ILE A 270 -6.06 13.58 -12.52
N VAL A 271 -5.88 12.31 -12.18
CA VAL A 271 -5.22 11.95 -10.90
C VAL A 271 -3.73 12.25 -10.90
N LEU A 272 -3.02 12.09 -12.02
CA LEU A 272 -1.60 12.47 -12.13
C LEU A 272 -1.43 13.98 -12.01
N THR A 273 -2.28 14.76 -12.67
CA THR A 273 -2.27 16.22 -12.56
C THR A 273 -2.59 16.66 -11.12
N LEU A 274 -3.61 16.06 -10.51
CA LEU A 274 -4.01 16.33 -9.13
C LEU A 274 -2.89 15.97 -8.13
N THR A 275 -2.20 14.86 -8.35
CA THR A 275 -1.05 14.43 -7.52
C THR A 275 0.02 15.52 -7.48
N ARG A 276 0.37 16.10 -8.63
CA ARG A 276 1.32 17.22 -8.67
C ARG A 276 0.78 18.46 -7.93
N VAL A 277 -0.50 18.81 -8.13
CA VAL A 277 -1.12 19.97 -7.46
C VAL A 277 -1.12 19.81 -5.94
N LEU A 278 -1.56 18.66 -5.43
CA LEU A 278 -1.63 18.40 -3.99
C LEU A 278 -0.24 18.28 -3.35
N ARG A 279 0.73 17.65 -4.04
CA ARG A 279 2.12 17.62 -3.58
C ARG A 279 2.70 19.04 -3.46
N THR A 280 2.50 19.87 -4.46
CA THR A 280 2.93 21.28 -4.44
C THR A 280 2.24 22.07 -3.32
N ALA A 281 0.97 21.75 -3.05
CA ALA A 281 0.23 22.35 -1.93
C ALA A 281 0.68 21.83 -0.56
N GLY A 282 1.50 20.79 -0.46
CA GLY A 282 2.05 20.27 0.81
C GLY A 282 1.00 19.64 1.71
N VAL A 283 0.25 18.64 1.22
CA VAL A 283 -0.79 17.94 1.98
C VAL A 283 -0.25 16.73 2.78
N LEU A 284 1.05 16.68 3.02
CA LEU A 284 1.69 15.55 3.70
C LEU A 284 1.03 15.29 5.07
N GLY A 285 0.59 14.04 5.27
CA GLY A 285 -0.03 13.59 6.52
C GLY A 285 -1.46 14.09 6.76
N ALA A 286 -1.99 14.97 5.91
CA ALA A 286 -3.36 15.46 6.02
C ALA A 286 -4.39 14.45 5.46
N VAL A 287 -5.65 14.60 5.85
CA VAL A 287 -6.79 14.08 5.10
C VAL A 287 -7.16 15.11 4.03
N VAL A 288 -7.26 14.69 2.77
CA VAL A 288 -7.80 15.53 1.71
C VAL A 288 -9.26 15.15 1.48
N GLU A 289 -10.17 16.06 1.75
CA GLU A 289 -11.61 15.86 1.53
C GLU A 289 -12.08 16.61 0.30
N PHE A 290 -12.70 15.88 -0.65
CA PHE A 290 -13.13 16.43 -1.93
C PHE A 290 -14.54 16.99 -1.86
N PHE A 291 -14.74 18.19 -2.38
CA PHE A 291 -16.03 18.87 -2.40
C PHE A 291 -16.16 19.79 -3.61
N GLY A 292 -17.33 20.38 -3.82
CA GLY A 292 -17.58 21.36 -4.87
C GLY A 292 -18.38 20.79 -6.06
N PRO A 293 -18.77 21.66 -6.99
CA PRO A 293 -19.70 21.32 -8.07
C PRO A 293 -19.14 20.31 -9.09
N GLY A 294 -17.81 20.26 -9.24
CA GLY A 294 -17.14 19.33 -10.15
C GLY A 294 -17.27 17.86 -9.73
N LEU A 295 -17.65 17.54 -8.48
CA LEU A 295 -17.86 16.16 -8.05
C LEU A 295 -18.98 15.46 -8.85
N ALA A 296 -19.96 16.21 -9.34
CA ALA A 296 -21.03 15.66 -10.18
C ALA A 296 -20.53 15.15 -11.55
N ALA A 297 -19.35 15.59 -11.98
CA ALA A 297 -18.70 15.13 -13.22
C ALA A 297 -17.77 13.93 -13.01
N LEU A 298 -17.57 13.49 -11.76
CA LEU A 298 -16.74 12.35 -11.40
C LEU A 298 -17.61 11.15 -11.02
N SER A 299 -17.55 10.09 -11.81
CA SER A 299 -18.13 8.80 -11.45
C SER A 299 -17.46 8.24 -10.18
N LEU A 300 -18.09 7.29 -9.50
CA LEU A 300 -17.47 6.66 -8.33
C LEU A 300 -16.13 5.97 -8.67
N PRO A 301 -15.96 5.27 -9.80
CA PRO A 301 -14.66 4.78 -10.23
C PRO A 301 -13.60 5.88 -10.43
N ASP A 302 -13.98 7.08 -10.88
CA ASP A 302 -13.05 8.22 -10.95
C ASP A 302 -12.62 8.65 -9.54
N ARG A 303 -13.56 8.78 -8.61
CA ARG A 303 -13.28 9.09 -7.20
C ARG A 303 -12.40 8.02 -6.56
N ALA A 304 -12.65 6.75 -6.86
CA ALA A 304 -11.84 5.62 -6.37
C ALA A 304 -10.40 5.69 -6.89
N THR A 305 -10.20 6.04 -8.17
CA THR A 305 -8.88 6.26 -8.76
C THR A 305 -8.15 7.41 -8.05
N ILE A 306 -8.84 8.52 -7.75
CA ILE A 306 -8.28 9.66 -7.01
C ILE A 306 -7.94 9.28 -5.57
N ALA A 307 -8.85 8.63 -4.85
CA ALA A 307 -8.66 8.22 -3.47
C ALA A 307 -7.53 7.17 -3.33
N ASN A 308 -7.40 6.27 -4.30
CA ASN A 308 -6.33 5.26 -4.34
C ASN A 308 -4.93 5.89 -4.31
N MET A 309 -4.74 7.02 -4.97
CA MET A 309 -3.43 7.68 -5.05
C MET A 309 -3.15 8.66 -3.88
N ALA A 310 -3.84 8.51 -2.75
CA ALA A 310 -3.61 9.35 -1.55
C ALA A 310 -2.15 9.34 -1.12
N ALA A 311 -1.51 8.18 -1.08
CA ALA A 311 -0.10 8.05 -0.74
C ALA A 311 0.83 8.76 -1.75
N GLU A 312 0.49 8.72 -3.04
CA GLU A 312 1.27 9.34 -4.11
C GLU A 312 1.23 10.87 -4.02
N TYR A 313 0.09 11.48 -3.67
CA TYR A 313 0.06 12.94 -3.40
C TYR A 313 0.44 13.31 -1.96
N GLY A 314 0.73 12.34 -1.10
CA GLY A 314 1.29 12.55 0.24
C GLY A 314 0.26 12.68 1.36
N ALA A 315 -1.03 12.48 1.06
CA ALA A 315 -2.08 12.52 2.07
C ALA A 315 -2.28 11.18 2.78
N THR A 316 -2.84 11.22 3.97
CA THR A 316 -3.28 10.02 4.70
C THR A 316 -4.49 9.38 4.03
N MET A 317 -5.41 10.19 3.53
CA MET A 317 -6.65 9.78 2.85
C MET A 317 -7.04 10.79 1.77
N GLY A 318 -7.77 10.28 0.73
CA GLY A 318 -8.52 11.09 -0.20
C GLY A 318 -9.99 10.76 -0.04
N PHE A 319 -10.74 11.55 0.73
CA PHE A 319 -12.08 11.22 1.20
C PHE A 319 -13.16 11.91 0.36
N PHE A 320 -14.19 11.15 -0.01
CA PHE A 320 -15.41 11.64 -0.67
C PHE A 320 -16.61 11.37 0.21
N PRO A 321 -17.51 12.33 0.41
CA PRO A 321 -18.74 12.10 1.17
C PRO A 321 -19.68 11.14 0.43
N ILE A 322 -20.52 10.43 1.19
CA ILE A 322 -21.61 9.61 0.63
C ILE A 322 -22.57 10.54 -0.12
N ASP A 323 -22.92 10.21 -1.37
CA ASP A 323 -23.89 10.97 -2.16
C ASP A 323 -24.72 10.07 -3.09
N GLY A 324 -25.49 10.65 -3.99
CA GLY A 324 -26.29 9.90 -4.96
C GLY A 324 -25.46 9.02 -5.90
N GLU A 325 -24.20 9.38 -6.18
CA GLU A 325 -23.27 8.56 -6.97
C GLU A 325 -22.85 7.31 -6.22
N THR A 326 -22.59 7.43 -4.90
CA THR A 326 -22.31 6.29 -4.02
C THR A 326 -23.47 5.28 -4.07
N LEU A 327 -24.71 5.73 -3.90
CA LEU A 327 -25.89 4.86 -3.92
C LEU A 327 -26.09 4.20 -5.30
N ARG A 328 -25.89 4.96 -6.40
CA ARG A 328 -25.95 4.40 -7.77
C ARG A 328 -24.89 3.31 -7.98
N TYR A 329 -23.66 3.55 -7.51
CA TYR A 329 -22.58 2.57 -7.64
C TYR A 329 -22.87 1.29 -6.86
N LEU A 330 -23.36 1.39 -5.62
CA LEU A 330 -23.73 0.22 -4.83
C LEU A 330 -24.80 -0.61 -5.54
N ALA A 331 -25.81 0.04 -6.09
CA ALA A 331 -26.84 -0.64 -6.87
C ALA A 331 -26.27 -1.26 -8.17
N ALA A 332 -25.42 -0.52 -8.91
CA ALA A 332 -24.81 -0.96 -10.17
C ALA A 332 -23.83 -2.13 -9.97
N THR A 333 -23.18 -2.22 -8.82
CA THR A 333 -22.29 -3.33 -8.44
C THR A 333 -23.03 -4.51 -7.78
N GLY A 334 -24.37 -4.48 -7.80
CA GLY A 334 -25.20 -5.62 -7.41
C GLY A 334 -25.38 -5.79 -5.91
N ARG A 335 -25.12 -4.76 -5.07
CA ARG A 335 -25.45 -4.79 -3.63
C ARG A 335 -26.94 -5.02 -3.40
N ASP A 336 -27.25 -5.67 -2.28
CA ASP A 336 -28.63 -5.90 -1.86
C ASP A 336 -29.36 -4.53 -1.75
N PRO A 337 -30.55 -4.39 -2.35
CA PRO A 337 -31.37 -3.18 -2.21
C PRO A 337 -31.64 -2.77 -0.76
N ALA A 338 -31.77 -3.73 0.17
CA ALA A 338 -31.93 -3.44 1.59
C ALA A 338 -30.68 -2.80 2.19
N GLN A 339 -29.47 -3.23 1.75
CA GLN A 339 -28.21 -2.61 2.15
C GLN A 339 -28.09 -1.18 1.59
N VAL A 340 -28.47 -0.96 0.35
CA VAL A 340 -28.46 0.39 -0.25
C VAL A 340 -29.41 1.33 0.49
N ALA A 341 -30.62 0.85 0.85
CA ALA A 341 -31.59 1.60 1.63
C ALA A 341 -31.09 1.92 3.05
N LEU A 342 -30.38 0.97 3.69
CA LEU A 342 -29.74 1.19 4.99
C LEU A 342 -28.67 2.28 4.90
N VAL A 343 -27.80 2.23 3.89
CA VAL A 343 -26.76 3.24 3.66
C VAL A 343 -27.37 4.65 3.51
N GLU A 344 -28.42 4.77 2.69
CA GLU A 344 -29.09 6.05 2.49
C GLU A 344 -29.72 6.58 3.79
N ALA A 345 -30.51 5.74 4.48
CA ALA A 345 -31.22 6.12 5.69
C ALA A 345 -30.25 6.51 6.82
N TYR A 346 -29.20 5.72 7.01
CA TYR A 346 -28.18 5.97 8.01
C TYR A 346 -27.39 7.25 7.70
N ALA A 347 -26.93 7.41 6.45
CA ALA A 347 -26.14 8.59 6.05
C ALA A 347 -26.95 9.88 6.22
N ARG A 348 -28.28 9.86 5.95
CA ARG A 348 -29.16 11.02 6.23
C ARG A 348 -29.31 11.28 7.71
N ALA A 349 -29.56 10.25 8.52
CA ALA A 349 -29.75 10.37 9.97
C ALA A 349 -28.50 10.89 10.69
N GLN A 350 -27.31 10.60 10.17
CA GLN A 350 -26.00 10.97 10.72
C GLN A 350 -25.38 12.23 10.09
N HIS A 351 -26.06 12.91 9.17
CA HIS A 351 -25.53 14.03 8.41
C HIS A 351 -24.26 13.70 7.65
N LEU A 352 -24.16 12.45 7.13
CA LEU A 352 -23.05 11.97 6.30
C LEU A 352 -23.32 12.11 4.78
N MET A 353 -24.53 12.54 4.38
CA MET A 353 -24.86 12.80 2.98
C MET A 353 -24.21 14.10 2.50
N GLY A 354 -23.41 14.02 1.45
CA GLY A 354 -22.83 15.16 0.75
C GLY A 354 -23.86 15.95 -0.08
N GLY A 355 -23.43 17.09 -0.63
CA GLY A 355 -24.26 17.97 -1.48
C GLY A 355 -24.88 19.15 -0.74
N GLY A 356 -24.68 19.29 0.58
CA GLY A 356 -25.02 20.47 1.38
C GLY A 356 -23.95 21.57 1.35
N ALA A 357 -23.95 22.41 2.38
CA ALA A 357 -22.91 23.42 2.58
C ALA A 357 -21.53 22.73 2.76
N ALA A 358 -20.48 23.39 2.30
CA ALA A 358 -19.13 22.86 2.51
C ALA A 358 -18.77 22.95 4.01
N PRO A 359 -18.16 21.88 4.58
CA PRO A 359 -17.59 21.93 5.92
C PRO A 359 -16.50 22.99 6.06
N ALA A 360 -16.10 23.28 7.28
CA ALA A 360 -14.92 24.08 7.54
C ALA A 360 -13.66 23.24 7.34
N PHE A 361 -12.72 23.74 6.56
CA PHE A 361 -11.42 23.10 6.30
C PHE A 361 -10.28 23.94 6.83
N ALA A 362 -9.18 23.31 7.25
CA ALA A 362 -8.00 24.05 7.69
C ALA A 362 -7.44 24.95 6.58
N ARG A 363 -7.53 24.46 5.33
CA ARG A 363 -7.27 25.23 4.10
C ARG A 363 -7.98 24.56 2.93
N VAL A 364 -8.08 25.32 1.83
CA VAL A 364 -8.72 24.82 0.59
C VAL A 364 -7.74 24.92 -0.57
N VAL A 365 -7.66 23.83 -1.34
CA VAL A 365 -6.96 23.74 -2.62
C VAL A 365 -8.00 23.70 -3.73
N ALA A 366 -7.86 24.55 -4.74
CA ALA A 366 -8.76 24.56 -5.90
C ALA A 366 -8.21 23.63 -7.00
N PHE A 367 -9.09 22.86 -7.64
CA PHE A 367 -8.78 22.02 -8.77
C PHE A 367 -9.87 22.10 -9.84
N ASP A 368 -9.49 22.49 -11.06
CA ASP A 368 -10.42 22.62 -12.19
C ASP A 368 -10.22 21.47 -13.18
N LEU A 369 -11.24 20.62 -13.34
CA LEU A 369 -11.25 19.50 -14.28
C LEU A 369 -11.06 19.97 -15.73
N GLY A 370 -11.52 21.19 -16.06
CA GLY A 370 -11.40 21.78 -17.40
C GLY A 370 -9.95 22.16 -17.78
N SER A 371 -9.05 22.22 -16.81
CA SER A 371 -7.64 22.53 -17.03
C SER A 371 -6.77 21.31 -17.31
N VAL A 372 -7.31 20.09 -17.18
CA VAL A 372 -6.57 18.85 -17.34
C VAL A 372 -6.40 18.48 -18.81
N HIS A 373 -5.20 18.06 -19.17
CA HIS A 373 -4.84 17.55 -20.48
C HIS A 373 -4.23 16.16 -20.38
N PRO A 374 -4.16 15.37 -21.48
CA PRO A 374 -3.48 14.08 -21.47
C PRO A 374 -2.01 14.22 -21.07
N VAL A 375 -1.61 13.45 -20.05
CA VAL A 375 -0.26 13.48 -19.45
C VAL A 375 0.24 12.07 -19.16
N LEU A 376 1.56 11.98 -19.03
CA LEU A 376 2.25 10.84 -18.43
C LEU A 376 2.94 11.32 -17.14
N ALA A 377 3.38 10.37 -16.30
CA ALA A 377 4.23 10.71 -15.17
C ALA A 377 5.45 9.79 -15.10
N GLY A 378 6.63 10.38 -14.93
CA GLY A 378 7.89 9.64 -14.86
C GLY A 378 9.11 10.49 -15.22
N PRO A 379 10.30 9.83 -15.27
CA PRO A 379 10.50 8.37 -15.36
C PRO A 379 10.61 7.61 -14.04
N SER A 380 10.52 8.27 -12.87
CA SER A 380 10.81 7.64 -11.58
C SER A 380 9.84 7.97 -10.45
N ARG A 381 8.93 8.96 -10.66
CA ARG A 381 7.97 9.41 -9.64
C ARG A 381 6.60 9.79 -10.25
N PRO A 382 5.49 9.53 -9.53
CA PRO A 382 4.14 9.77 -10.05
C PRO A 382 3.77 11.27 -10.17
N GLU A 383 4.44 12.17 -9.46
CA GLU A 383 4.25 13.61 -9.57
C GLU A 383 5.02 14.27 -10.72
N GLN A 384 5.92 13.56 -11.39
CA GLN A 384 6.68 14.06 -12.54
C GLN A 384 5.83 14.07 -13.81
N CYS A 385 4.82 14.92 -13.85
CA CYS A 385 3.90 15.04 -15.00
C CYS A 385 4.60 15.58 -16.23
N VAL A 386 4.41 14.90 -17.35
CA VAL A 386 4.97 15.24 -18.68
C VAL A 386 3.85 15.21 -19.72
N SER A 387 3.75 16.22 -20.58
CA SER A 387 2.82 16.20 -21.72
C SER A 387 3.30 15.22 -22.81
N LEU A 388 2.39 14.74 -23.65
CA LEU A 388 2.77 13.81 -24.74
C LEU A 388 3.88 14.39 -25.66
N PRO A 389 3.79 15.67 -26.12
CA PRO A 389 4.85 16.25 -26.95
C PRO A 389 6.21 16.37 -26.25
N ASP A 390 6.22 16.53 -24.93
CA ASP A 390 7.44 16.76 -24.14
C ASP A 390 8.13 15.45 -23.69
N LEU A 391 7.47 14.31 -23.86
CA LEU A 391 7.99 13.01 -23.41
C LEU A 391 9.39 12.68 -23.96
N PRO A 392 9.68 12.87 -25.27
CA PRO A 392 11.02 12.66 -25.82
C PRO A 392 12.10 13.55 -25.16
N ALA A 393 11.75 14.80 -24.85
CA ALA A 393 12.68 15.73 -24.19
C ALA A 393 12.90 15.33 -22.71
N SER A 394 11.85 14.94 -22.01
CA SER A 394 11.92 14.43 -20.64
C SER A 394 12.86 13.23 -20.52
N PHE A 395 12.76 12.26 -21.45
CA PHE A 395 13.64 11.11 -21.49
C PHE A 395 15.11 11.52 -21.69
N ARG A 396 15.40 12.35 -22.70
CA ARG A 396 16.78 12.80 -23.00
C ARG A 396 17.40 13.52 -21.81
N HIS A 397 16.61 14.34 -21.12
CA HIS A 397 17.07 15.03 -19.92
C HIS A 397 17.37 14.07 -18.76
N ALA A 398 16.46 13.15 -18.49
CA ALA A 398 16.59 12.23 -17.35
C ALA A 398 17.77 11.25 -17.49
N PHE A 399 18.10 10.83 -18.70
CA PHE A 399 19.13 9.82 -18.95
C PHE A 399 20.38 10.37 -19.66
N ALA A 400 20.51 11.70 -19.77
CA ALA A 400 21.63 12.41 -20.35
C ALA A 400 22.06 11.84 -21.73
N THR A 401 21.10 11.52 -22.60
CA THR A 401 21.31 10.88 -23.90
C THR A 401 20.85 11.77 -25.04
N GLY A 402 21.65 11.79 -26.16
CA GLY A 402 21.27 12.42 -27.41
C GLY A 402 20.44 11.55 -28.36
N ALA A 403 19.80 10.49 -27.84
CA ALA A 403 19.05 9.53 -28.64
C ALA A 403 17.93 10.18 -29.46
N GLU A 404 17.82 9.78 -30.74
CA GLU A 404 16.76 10.21 -31.64
C GLU A 404 15.72 9.12 -31.88
N ALA A 405 14.51 9.54 -32.25
CA ALA A 405 13.46 8.62 -32.66
C ALA A 405 13.89 7.83 -33.92
N ALA A 406 13.69 6.50 -33.87
CA ALA A 406 13.95 5.68 -35.05
C ALA A 406 12.64 5.34 -35.78
N PRO A 407 12.66 5.04 -37.07
CA PRO A 407 11.49 4.56 -37.80
C PRO A 407 10.91 3.30 -37.14
N ALA A 408 9.58 3.15 -37.18
CA ALA A 408 8.92 1.93 -36.75
C ALA A 408 9.29 0.75 -37.67
N GLY A 409 9.42 -0.46 -37.09
CA GLY A 409 9.72 -1.69 -37.81
C GLY A 409 10.81 -2.52 -37.14
N PRO A 410 11.12 -3.72 -37.67
CA PRO A 410 12.14 -4.59 -37.13
C PRO A 410 13.51 -3.90 -37.11
N ARG A 411 14.09 -3.75 -35.95
CA ARG A 411 15.39 -3.10 -35.71
C ARG A 411 16.00 -3.58 -34.40
N GLU A 412 17.25 -3.27 -34.18
CA GLU A 412 17.92 -3.47 -32.90
C GLU A 412 17.37 -2.53 -31.83
N LEU A 413 17.46 -2.99 -30.56
CA LEU A 413 17.05 -2.22 -29.39
C LEU A 413 17.92 -0.95 -29.23
N ARG A 414 17.32 0.13 -28.75
CA ARG A 414 17.98 1.44 -28.58
C ARG A 414 17.59 2.13 -27.28
N HIS A 415 18.31 3.18 -26.89
CA HIS A 415 17.88 4.07 -25.82
C HIS A 415 16.48 4.63 -26.10
N GLY A 416 15.64 4.66 -25.08
CA GLY A 416 14.27 5.16 -25.15
C GLY A 416 13.24 4.12 -25.61
N ASP A 417 13.67 2.89 -25.93
CA ASP A 417 12.73 1.83 -26.25
C ASP A 417 11.99 1.32 -25.02
N ILE A 418 10.72 1.00 -25.23
CA ILE A 418 9.84 0.41 -24.21
C ILE A 418 9.97 -1.11 -24.33
N VAL A 419 10.42 -1.76 -23.26
CA VAL A 419 10.57 -3.22 -23.24
C VAL A 419 9.48 -3.92 -22.41
N ILE A 420 8.72 -3.17 -21.60
CA ILE A 420 7.55 -3.65 -20.85
C ILE A 420 6.41 -2.64 -21.00
N ALA A 421 5.26 -3.10 -21.48
CA ALA A 421 4.02 -2.34 -21.51
C ALA A 421 2.93 -3.13 -20.78
N SER A 422 2.39 -2.60 -19.67
CA SER A 422 1.44 -3.32 -18.84
C SER A 422 0.21 -2.50 -18.52
N ILE A 423 -0.97 -3.06 -18.81
CA ILE A 423 -2.23 -2.61 -18.25
C ILE A 423 -2.38 -3.31 -16.89
N ALA A 424 -2.04 -2.57 -15.83
CA ALA A 424 -1.90 -3.11 -14.48
C ALA A 424 -3.10 -2.77 -13.59
N SER A 425 -3.33 -3.59 -12.57
CA SER A 425 -4.58 -3.64 -11.80
C SER A 425 -4.81 -2.52 -10.81
N CYS A 426 -3.76 -1.90 -10.25
CA CYS A 426 -3.91 -1.19 -8.98
C CYS A 426 -4.88 0.00 -9.01
N THR A 427 -4.81 0.88 -10.00
CA THR A 427 -5.55 2.16 -9.97
C THR A 427 -6.56 2.27 -11.10
N ASN A 428 -6.16 1.91 -12.29
CA ASN A 428 -6.89 2.27 -13.51
C ASN A 428 -7.88 1.20 -13.98
N THR A 429 -7.69 -0.08 -13.64
CA THR A 429 -8.59 -1.15 -14.08
C THR A 429 -9.92 -1.17 -13.30
N SER A 430 -9.97 -0.55 -12.13
CA SER A 430 -11.22 -0.32 -11.39
C SER A 430 -12.12 0.72 -12.07
N ASN A 431 -11.58 1.46 -13.03
CA ASN A 431 -12.33 2.45 -13.82
C ASN A 431 -12.72 1.85 -15.17
N PRO A 432 -13.97 1.39 -15.32
CA PRO A 432 -14.42 0.69 -16.50
C PRO A 432 -14.38 1.57 -17.77
N PHE A 433 -14.56 2.89 -17.65
CA PHE A 433 -14.48 3.81 -18.79
C PHE A 433 -13.10 3.74 -19.46
N GLN A 434 -12.01 3.78 -18.67
CA GLN A 434 -10.65 3.73 -19.20
C GLN A 434 -10.31 2.39 -19.84
N ILE A 435 -10.83 1.29 -19.27
CA ILE A 435 -10.59 -0.06 -19.79
C ILE A 435 -11.35 -0.30 -21.10
N ILE A 436 -12.58 0.13 -21.19
CA ILE A 436 -13.34 0.10 -22.47
C ILE A 436 -12.65 0.97 -23.52
N ALA A 437 -12.16 2.16 -23.15
CA ALA A 437 -11.41 3.02 -24.06
C ALA A 437 -10.14 2.34 -24.58
N ALA A 438 -9.39 1.64 -23.72
CA ALA A 438 -8.22 0.86 -24.14
C ALA A 438 -8.59 -0.29 -25.08
N GLY A 439 -9.66 -1.02 -24.78
CA GLY A 439 -10.17 -2.10 -25.63
C GLY A 439 -10.63 -1.60 -27.01
N LEU A 440 -11.32 -0.47 -27.05
CA LEU A 440 -11.75 0.17 -28.31
C LEU A 440 -10.54 0.65 -29.13
N LEU A 441 -9.55 1.30 -28.51
CA LEU A 441 -8.34 1.71 -29.19
C LEU A 441 -7.58 0.49 -29.75
N ALA A 442 -7.45 -0.58 -28.96
CA ALA A 442 -6.81 -1.82 -29.41
C ALA A 442 -7.55 -2.46 -30.59
N ARG A 443 -8.89 -2.54 -30.54
CA ARG A 443 -9.73 -3.01 -31.66
C ARG A 443 -9.50 -2.15 -32.91
N ASN A 444 -9.54 -0.83 -32.77
CA ASN A 444 -9.36 0.10 -33.89
C ASN A 444 -7.97 -0.01 -34.51
N ALA A 445 -6.93 -0.28 -33.69
CA ALA A 445 -5.56 -0.52 -34.14
C ALA A 445 -5.42 -1.87 -34.85
N ALA A 446 -5.97 -2.94 -34.28
CA ALA A 446 -5.95 -4.29 -34.87
C ALA A 446 -6.65 -4.33 -36.23
N MET A 447 -7.81 -3.67 -36.37
CA MET A 447 -8.52 -3.54 -37.64
C MET A 447 -7.70 -2.84 -38.73
N ARG A 448 -6.67 -2.07 -38.38
CA ARG A 448 -5.73 -1.41 -39.29
C ARG A 448 -4.41 -2.17 -39.44
N GLY A 449 -4.30 -3.39 -38.88
CA GLY A 449 -3.13 -4.24 -38.98
C GLY A 449 -1.96 -3.83 -38.08
N LEU A 450 -2.19 -2.95 -37.10
CA LEU A 450 -1.16 -2.56 -36.12
C LEU A 450 -1.06 -3.62 -34.99
N THR A 451 0.16 -3.84 -34.50
CA THR A 451 0.48 -4.71 -33.36
C THR A 451 1.54 -4.04 -32.48
N ALA A 452 1.71 -4.52 -31.23
CA ALA A 452 2.84 -4.08 -30.42
C ALA A 452 4.18 -4.45 -31.07
N GLN A 453 5.23 -3.68 -30.79
CA GLN A 453 6.55 -3.97 -31.30
C GLN A 453 7.10 -5.29 -30.71
N PRO A 454 7.88 -6.08 -31.48
CA PRO A 454 8.30 -7.43 -31.07
C PRO A 454 9.23 -7.45 -29.84
N TRP A 455 9.86 -6.33 -29.48
CA TRP A 455 10.71 -6.21 -28.29
C TRP A 455 9.91 -5.79 -27.05
N VAL A 456 8.62 -5.45 -27.19
CA VAL A 456 7.77 -5.01 -26.07
C VAL A 456 7.05 -6.20 -25.45
N LYS A 457 7.40 -6.54 -24.24
CA LYS A 457 6.66 -7.49 -23.42
C LYS A 457 5.35 -6.84 -22.94
N THR A 458 4.23 -7.28 -23.52
CA THR A 458 2.89 -6.79 -23.16
C THR A 458 2.22 -7.67 -22.12
N SER A 459 1.41 -7.08 -21.23
CA SER A 459 0.62 -7.83 -20.26
C SER A 459 -0.67 -7.09 -19.87
N PHE A 460 -1.73 -7.88 -19.64
CA PHE A 460 -2.99 -7.40 -19.09
C PHE A 460 -3.26 -8.13 -17.77
N SER A 461 -3.28 -7.39 -16.66
CA SER A 461 -3.54 -7.92 -15.31
C SER A 461 -4.60 -7.06 -14.61
N PRO A 462 -5.90 -7.32 -14.85
CA PRO A 462 -7.00 -6.53 -14.27
C PRO A 462 -7.17 -6.80 -12.79
N GLY A 463 -7.83 -5.86 -12.11
CA GLY A 463 -8.05 -5.90 -10.67
C GLY A 463 -9.23 -6.73 -10.21
N SER A 464 -10.08 -7.24 -11.13
CA SER A 464 -11.15 -8.20 -10.82
C SER A 464 -11.56 -9.00 -12.04
N ARG A 465 -12.23 -10.12 -11.81
CA ARG A 465 -12.86 -10.92 -12.88
C ARG A 465 -13.98 -10.15 -13.59
N VAL A 466 -14.58 -9.17 -12.94
CA VAL A 466 -15.62 -8.34 -13.54
C VAL A 466 -15.07 -7.57 -14.74
N VAL A 467 -13.83 -7.11 -14.69
CA VAL A 467 -13.18 -6.37 -15.79
C VAL A 467 -13.06 -7.22 -17.04
N THR A 468 -12.62 -8.47 -16.93
CA THR A 468 -12.56 -9.39 -18.08
C THR A 468 -13.93 -9.75 -18.60
N ALA A 469 -14.88 -10.06 -17.71
CA ALA A 469 -16.24 -10.37 -18.10
C ALA A 469 -16.93 -9.20 -18.83
N MET A 470 -16.61 -7.95 -18.44
CA MET A 470 -17.09 -6.73 -19.10
C MET A 470 -16.48 -6.56 -20.50
N LEU A 471 -15.16 -6.80 -20.65
CA LEU A 471 -14.47 -6.75 -21.95
C LEU A 471 -15.00 -7.83 -22.91
N ASP A 472 -15.30 -9.03 -22.40
CA ASP A 472 -15.88 -10.13 -23.17
C ASP A 472 -17.31 -9.77 -23.63
N ALA A 473 -18.13 -9.24 -22.73
CA ALA A 473 -19.48 -8.75 -23.06
C ALA A 473 -19.46 -7.59 -24.09
N ALA A 474 -18.42 -6.76 -24.06
CA ALA A 474 -18.19 -5.69 -25.03
C ALA A 474 -17.57 -6.16 -26.35
N GLY A 475 -17.13 -7.43 -26.46
CA GLY A 475 -16.42 -7.96 -27.64
C GLY A 475 -15.04 -7.35 -27.87
N LEU A 476 -14.37 -6.87 -26.81
CA LEU A 476 -13.11 -6.12 -26.91
C LEU A 476 -11.86 -6.95 -26.57
N THR A 477 -12.02 -8.11 -25.96
CA THR A 477 -10.91 -9.01 -25.58
C THR A 477 -10.05 -9.40 -26.77
N ALA A 478 -10.69 -9.76 -27.91
CA ALA A 478 -9.97 -10.13 -29.13
C ALA A 478 -9.11 -8.98 -29.69
N GLY A 479 -9.56 -7.74 -29.58
CA GLY A 479 -8.79 -6.56 -29.99
C GLY A 479 -7.53 -6.34 -29.15
N LEU A 480 -7.64 -6.48 -27.83
CA LEU A 480 -6.50 -6.39 -26.91
C LEU A 480 -5.47 -7.51 -27.17
N GLN A 481 -5.95 -8.75 -27.38
CA GLN A 481 -5.10 -9.91 -27.69
C GLN A 481 -4.38 -9.74 -29.04
N ALA A 482 -5.04 -9.17 -30.04
CA ALA A 482 -4.43 -8.93 -31.35
C ALA A 482 -3.27 -7.93 -31.29
N ILE A 483 -3.30 -6.97 -30.36
CA ILE A 483 -2.15 -6.08 -30.09
C ILE A 483 -1.07 -6.77 -29.25
N GLY A 484 -1.39 -7.87 -28.56
CA GLY A 484 -0.49 -8.63 -27.68
C GLY A 484 -0.84 -8.58 -26.19
N PHE A 485 -1.85 -7.81 -25.78
CA PHE A 485 -2.29 -7.71 -24.38
C PHE A 485 -3.17 -8.90 -23.98
N HIS A 486 -2.53 -10.02 -23.66
CA HIS A 486 -3.20 -11.20 -23.13
C HIS A 486 -3.36 -11.11 -21.62
N LEU A 487 -4.43 -11.70 -21.07
CA LEU A 487 -4.61 -11.89 -19.64
C LEU A 487 -3.46 -12.74 -19.08
N VAL A 488 -2.74 -12.22 -18.10
CA VAL A 488 -1.60 -12.90 -17.47
C VAL A 488 -1.87 -13.28 -16.02
N GLY A 489 -2.86 -12.67 -15.37
CA GLY A 489 -3.27 -12.91 -13.99
C GLY A 489 -4.19 -11.81 -13.49
N TYR A 490 -4.68 -11.98 -12.26
CA TYR A 490 -5.43 -10.97 -11.53
C TYR A 490 -4.63 -10.59 -10.28
N GLY A 491 -4.44 -9.28 -10.03
CA GLY A 491 -3.73 -8.81 -8.85
C GLY A 491 -2.56 -7.88 -9.14
N CYS A 492 -1.77 -7.56 -8.11
CA CYS A 492 -0.66 -6.61 -8.16
C CYS A 492 0.60 -7.23 -8.79
N MET A 493 0.60 -7.39 -10.10
CA MET A 493 1.72 -8.02 -10.83
C MET A 493 2.84 -7.01 -11.14
N SER A 494 2.80 -6.38 -12.31
CA SER A 494 3.87 -5.49 -12.78
C SER A 494 4.13 -4.30 -11.84
N CYS A 495 3.09 -3.72 -11.26
CA CYS A 495 3.23 -2.65 -10.26
C CYS A 495 3.95 -3.12 -8.98
N GLY A 496 3.79 -4.37 -8.59
CA GLY A 496 4.39 -5.00 -7.41
C GLY A 496 5.80 -5.58 -7.63
N GLY A 497 6.35 -5.49 -8.84
CA GLY A 497 7.63 -6.12 -9.20
C GLY A 497 7.48 -7.54 -9.77
N GLY A 498 6.25 -7.99 -10.02
CA GLY A 498 5.92 -9.29 -10.61
C GLY A 498 5.83 -9.28 -12.14
N SER A 499 6.58 -8.42 -12.83
CA SER A 499 6.59 -8.36 -14.32
C SER A 499 7.19 -9.60 -15.00
N GLY A 500 7.85 -10.48 -14.23
CA GLY A 500 8.51 -11.67 -14.75
C GLY A 500 9.77 -11.36 -15.59
N PRO A 501 10.45 -12.37 -16.14
CA PRO A 501 11.67 -12.19 -16.88
C PRO A 501 11.42 -11.52 -18.24
N LEU A 502 12.38 -10.73 -18.70
CA LEU A 502 12.48 -10.33 -20.10
C LEU A 502 13.06 -11.50 -20.94
N PRO A 503 12.78 -11.54 -22.24
CA PRO A 503 13.47 -12.48 -23.14
C PRO A 503 15.00 -12.32 -23.05
N ASP A 504 15.74 -13.44 -23.07
CA ASP A 504 17.20 -13.46 -22.92
C ASP A 504 17.90 -12.55 -23.94
N ALA A 505 17.43 -12.54 -25.19
CA ALA A 505 17.98 -11.68 -26.24
C ALA A 505 17.84 -10.18 -25.92
N ILE A 506 16.73 -9.78 -25.32
CA ILE A 506 16.48 -8.40 -24.88
C ILE A 506 17.40 -8.05 -23.71
N THR A 507 17.48 -8.92 -22.71
CA THR A 507 18.35 -8.71 -21.54
C THR A 507 19.82 -8.63 -21.94
N ALA A 508 20.27 -9.51 -22.85
CA ALA A 508 21.62 -9.49 -23.37
C ALA A 508 21.94 -8.20 -24.16
N ALA A 509 21.01 -7.73 -25.00
CA ALA A 509 21.20 -6.49 -25.75
C ALA A 509 21.29 -5.26 -24.82
N ILE A 510 20.42 -5.19 -23.79
CA ILE A 510 20.46 -4.11 -22.78
C ILE A 510 21.82 -4.08 -22.08
N ALA A 511 22.32 -5.24 -21.65
CA ALA A 511 23.57 -5.34 -20.91
C ALA A 511 24.79 -5.05 -21.81
N ARG A 512 24.80 -5.54 -23.07
CA ARG A 512 25.89 -5.34 -24.02
C ARG A 512 26.11 -3.89 -24.37
N ASP A 513 25.00 -3.15 -24.60
CA ASP A 513 25.03 -1.80 -25.16
C ASP A 513 24.70 -0.72 -24.11
N ASP A 514 24.60 -1.09 -22.83
CA ASP A 514 24.22 -0.26 -21.68
C ASP A 514 22.97 0.61 -21.96
N LEU A 515 21.93 0.01 -22.51
CA LEU A 515 20.76 0.71 -23.00
C LEU A 515 19.87 1.25 -21.88
N ALA A 516 19.49 2.52 -21.96
CA ALA A 516 18.43 3.11 -21.16
C ALA A 516 17.08 2.73 -21.77
N VAL A 517 16.55 1.54 -21.41
CA VAL A 517 15.22 1.09 -21.80
C VAL A 517 14.20 1.35 -20.70
N LEU A 518 12.92 1.37 -21.08
CA LEU A 518 11.85 1.87 -20.23
C LEU A 518 10.67 0.91 -20.10
N GLY A 519 9.87 1.14 -19.05
CA GLY A 519 8.54 0.60 -18.88
C GLY A 519 7.43 1.64 -19.14
N MET A 520 6.27 1.15 -19.58
CA MET A 520 5.05 1.93 -19.71
C MET A 520 3.90 1.22 -18.97
N LEU A 521 3.36 1.83 -17.91
CA LEU A 521 2.38 1.20 -17.02
C LEU A 521 1.12 2.05 -16.85
N SER A 522 -0.05 1.41 -16.81
CA SER A 522 -1.26 2.03 -16.27
C SER A 522 -1.38 1.77 -14.77
N SER A 523 -0.43 2.25 -14.00
CA SER A 523 -0.29 2.01 -12.56
C SER A 523 -0.17 3.34 -11.79
N ASN A 524 0.14 3.26 -10.50
CA ASN A 524 0.29 4.41 -9.59
C ASN A 524 1.74 4.66 -9.14
N ARG A 525 2.65 3.72 -9.34
CA ARG A 525 4.06 3.82 -8.91
C ARG A 525 5.02 3.38 -9.99
N ASN A 526 6.12 4.13 -10.11
CA ASN A 526 7.15 3.93 -11.10
C ASN A 526 8.57 4.12 -10.55
N PHE A 527 8.78 3.82 -9.28
CA PHE A 527 10.08 3.96 -8.64
C PHE A 527 11.15 3.12 -9.35
N GLU A 528 12.37 3.64 -9.38
CA GLU A 528 13.51 3.00 -10.03
C GLU A 528 13.76 1.58 -9.46
N GLY A 529 14.05 0.62 -10.33
CA GLY A 529 14.30 -0.77 -9.96
C GLY A 529 13.07 -1.59 -9.55
N ARG A 530 11.87 -0.95 -9.48
CA ARG A 530 10.65 -1.61 -9.03
C ARG A 530 10.05 -2.55 -10.09
N LEU A 531 10.00 -2.13 -11.35
CA LEU A 531 9.36 -2.88 -12.44
C LEU A 531 10.18 -4.11 -12.84
N HIS A 532 11.46 -3.90 -13.16
CA HIS A 532 12.39 -4.93 -13.58
C HIS A 532 13.84 -4.40 -13.42
N PRO A 533 14.83 -5.23 -13.00
CA PRO A 533 16.21 -4.76 -12.78
C PRO A 533 16.87 -4.13 -14.00
N SER A 534 16.56 -4.63 -15.21
CA SER A 534 17.13 -4.12 -16.47
C SER A 534 16.45 -2.85 -16.99
N VAL A 535 15.36 -2.38 -16.35
CA VAL A 535 14.61 -1.19 -16.79
C VAL A 535 15.08 0.03 -16.01
N ARG A 536 15.58 1.05 -16.71
CA ARG A 536 16.17 2.26 -16.11
C ARG A 536 15.14 3.26 -15.61
N GLY A 537 13.93 3.24 -16.15
CA GLY A 537 12.85 4.12 -15.74
C GLY A 537 11.50 3.64 -16.23
N THR A 538 10.43 4.20 -15.68
CA THR A 538 9.06 3.80 -16.01
C THR A 538 8.17 5.04 -16.09
N TYR A 539 7.34 5.12 -17.13
CA TYR A 539 6.29 6.13 -17.22
C TYR A 539 4.93 5.55 -16.90
N LEU A 540 4.16 6.30 -16.11
CA LEU A 540 2.75 6.02 -15.84
C LEU A 540 1.89 6.70 -16.91
N ALA A 541 0.90 5.98 -17.41
CA ALA A 541 0.01 6.46 -18.47
C ALA A 541 -1.39 5.84 -18.32
N SER A 542 -2.40 6.45 -18.95
CA SER A 542 -3.72 5.84 -19.06
C SER A 542 -3.67 4.53 -19.85
N PRO A 543 -4.58 3.56 -19.58
CA PRO A 543 -4.61 2.28 -20.29
C PRO A 543 -4.62 2.42 -21.83
N PRO A 544 -5.38 3.36 -22.45
CA PRO A 544 -5.29 3.56 -23.89
C PRO A 544 -3.90 4.03 -24.37
N LEU A 545 -3.22 4.90 -23.59
CA LEU A 545 -1.86 5.34 -23.92
C LEU A 545 -0.83 4.21 -23.76
N VAL A 546 -1.01 3.31 -22.80
CA VAL A 546 -0.15 2.10 -22.69
C VAL A 546 -0.24 1.25 -23.95
N VAL A 547 -1.45 1.04 -24.49
CA VAL A 547 -1.64 0.34 -25.78
C VAL A 547 -0.97 1.08 -26.92
N ALA A 548 -1.15 2.40 -27.01
CA ALA A 548 -0.55 3.22 -28.08
C ALA A 548 0.98 3.19 -28.03
N TYR A 549 1.58 3.31 -26.84
CA TYR A 549 3.04 3.23 -26.68
C TYR A 549 3.61 1.82 -26.87
N ALA A 550 2.85 0.76 -26.64
CA ALA A 550 3.26 -0.60 -27.00
C ALA A 550 3.38 -0.75 -28.53
N ILE A 551 2.47 -0.12 -29.28
CA ILE A 551 2.52 -0.09 -30.75
C ILE A 551 3.67 0.78 -31.23
N ALA A 552 3.89 1.96 -30.63
CA ALA A 552 5.01 2.84 -30.96
C ALA A 552 6.38 2.23 -30.62
N GLY A 553 6.48 1.51 -29.51
CA GLY A 553 7.69 0.80 -29.02
C GLY A 553 8.77 1.70 -28.43
N SER A 554 8.59 3.02 -28.37
CA SER A 554 9.60 3.95 -27.86
C SER A 554 8.97 5.23 -27.30
N VAL A 555 9.52 5.77 -26.22
CA VAL A 555 9.13 7.08 -25.66
C VAL A 555 9.65 8.24 -26.49
N LEU A 556 10.58 8.00 -27.39
CA LEU A 556 11.07 9.00 -28.35
C LEU A 556 10.10 9.25 -29.50
N HIS A 557 9.04 8.43 -29.62
CA HIS A 557 8.00 8.57 -30.61
C HIS A 557 6.94 9.59 -30.11
N ASP A 558 6.82 10.72 -30.79
CA ASP A 558 5.84 11.76 -30.48
C ASP A 558 4.45 11.35 -31.02
N LEU A 559 3.61 10.75 -30.15
CA LEU A 559 2.26 10.29 -30.50
C LEU A 559 1.34 11.42 -30.97
N SER A 560 1.65 12.67 -30.65
CA SER A 560 0.82 13.83 -31.06
C SER A 560 1.04 14.22 -32.54
N ARG A 561 2.15 13.79 -33.13
CA ARG A 561 2.56 14.23 -34.48
C ARG A 561 2.89 13.08 -35.43
N GLN A 562 3.48 12.01 -34.91
CA GLN A 562 4.00 10.91 -35.74
C GLN A 562 2.96 9.79 -35.87
N PRO A 563 2.86 9.12 -37.04
CA PRO A 563 1.96 8.00 -37.19
C PRO A 563 2.48 6.77 -36.42
N LEU A 564 1.58 6.04 -35.79
CA LEU A 564 1.86 4.76 -35.09
C LEU A 564 2.24 3.63 -36.04
N GLY A 565 1.89 3.74 -37.29
CA GLY A 565 2.18 2.78 -38.35
C GLY A 565 1.48 3.13 -39.65
N ILE A 566 1.46 2.18 -40.55
CA ILE A 566 0.82 2.28 -41.87
C ILE A 566 -0.21 1.16 -41.95
N ASP A 567 -1.42 1.45 -42.39
CA ASP A 567 -2.47 0.46 -42.58
C ASP A 567 -2.25 -0.38 -43.87
N ALA A 568 -3.11 -1.37 -44.07
CA ALA A 568 -3.06 -2.25 -45.25
C ALA A 568 -3.28 -1.51 -46.59
N ALA A 569 -3.83 -0.29 -46.58
CA ALA A 569 -4.00 0.56 -47.76
C ALA A 569 -2.80 1.50 -48.01
N GLY A 570 -1.76 1.44 -47.16
CA GLY A 570 -0.59 2.31 -47.25
C GLY A 570 -0.77 3.68 -46.60
N ALA A 571 -1.86 3.94 -45.88
CA ALA A 571 -2.13 5.21 -45.22
C ALA A 571 -1.50 5.28 -43.84
N PRO A 572 -0.95 6.45 -43.44
CA PRO A 572 -0.43 6.63 -42.10
C PRO A 572 -1.55 6.64 -41.07
N VAL A 573 -1.35 5.89 -39.95
CA VAL A 573 -2.32 5.80 -38.85
C VAL A 573 -1.80 6.58 -37.65
N HIS A 574 -2.46 7.68 -37.33
CA HIS A 574 -2.16 8.51 -36.16
C HIS A 574 -3.00 8.11 -34.95
N LEU A 575 -2.56 8.51 -33.75
CA LEU A 575 -3.28 8.25 -32.50
C LEU A 575 -4.74 8.73 -32.58
N ALA A 576 -4.99 9.90 -33.16
CA ALA A 576 -6.33 10.46 -33.33
C ALA A 576 -7.27 9.58 -34.18
N ASN A 577 -6.73 8.75 -35.09
CA ASN A 577 -7.53 7.80 -35.87
C ASN A 577 -7.98 6.57 -35.09
N LEU A 578 -7.36 6.32 -33.95
CA LEU A 578 -7.59 5.15 -33.11
C LEU A 578 -8.37 5.49 -31.82
N TRP A 579 -8.26 6.74 -31.36
CA TRP A 579 -8.83 7.18 -30.08
C TRP A 579 -10.36 7.16 -30.14
N PRO A 580 -11.03 6.41 -29.23
CA PRO A 580 -12.49 6.37 -29.22
C PRO A 580 -13.08 7.69 -28.68
N SER A 581 -14.26 8.07 -29.15
CA SER A 581 -15.00 9.17 -28.53
C SER A 581 -15.59 8.79 -27.19
N ASP A 582 -15.76 9.76 -26.30
CA ASP A 582 -16.37 9.54 -24.98
C ASP A 582 -17.80 8.97 -25.11
N ALA A 583 -18.52 9.36 -26.16
CA ALA A 583 -19.86 8.84 -26.46
C ALA A 583 -19.83 7.35 -26.84
N GLU A 584 -18.85 6.92 -27.66
CA GLU A 584 -18.65 5.50 -27.99
C GLU A 584 -18.30 4.68 -26.75
N VAL A 585 -17.35 5.16 -25.93
CA VAL A 585 -16.97 4.49 -24.68
C VAL A 585 -18.17 4.33 -23.75
N THR A 586 -18.95 5.40 -23.56
CA THR A 586 -20.14 5.39 -22.70
C THR A 586 -21.20 4.41 -23.19
N ALA A 587 -21.45 4.37 -24.51
CA ALA A 587 -22.44 3.47 -25.11
C ALA A 587 -22.04 2.01 -24.95
N VAL A 588 -20.77 1.66 -25.21
CA VAL A 588 -20.24 0.30 -25.05
C VAL A 588 -20.26 -0.11 -23.58
N LEU A 589 -19.83 0.77 -22.67
CA LEU A 589 -19.84 0.51 -21.22
C LEU A 589 -21.26 0.25 -20.72
N GLY A 590 -22.24 1.09 -21.11
CA GLY A 590 -23.63 0.93 -20.71
C GLY A 590 -24.27 -0.39 -21.18
N ALA A 591 -23.80 -0.92 -22.32
CA ALA A 591 -24.25 -2.22 -22.83
C ALA A 591 -23.56 -3.42 -22.15
N ALA A 592 -22.32 -3.25 -21.70
CA ALA A 592 -21.49 -4.34 -21.14
C ALA A 592 -21.62 -4.50 -19.61
N GLN A 593 -22.02 -3.44 -18.89
CA GLN A 593 -22.10 -3.46 -17.43
C GLN A 593 -23.53 -3.72 -16.93
N SER A 594 -23.67 -4.62 -15.98
CA SER A 594 -24.94 -4.88 -15.29
C SER A 594 -24.71 -5.36 -13.85
N PRO A 595 -25.67 -5.15 -12.92
CA PRO A 595 -25.59 -5.68 -11.56
C PRO A 595 -25.41 -7.21 -11.50
N ASP A 596 -26.01 -7.93 -12.45
CA ASP A 596 -25.88 -9.39 -12.52
C ASP A 596 -24.49 -9.85 -12.94
N LEU A 597 -23.76 -9.04 -13.71
CA LEU A 597 -22.36 -9.31 -14.04
C LEU A 597 -21.51 -9.38 -12.74
N PHE A 598 -21.69 -8.40 -11.84
CA PHE A 598 -21.01 -8.38 -10.55
C PHE A 598 -21.43 -9.55 -9.67
N ARG A 599 -22.73 -9.78 -9.48
CA ARG A 599 -23.26 -10.90 -8.64
C ARG A 599 -22.70 -12.24 -9.08
N ARG A 600 -22.70 -12.53 -10.39
CA ARG A 600 -22.17 -13.81 -10.90
C ARG A 600 -20.68 -13.97 -10.67
N ASN A 601 -19.88 -12.91 -10.87
CA ASN A 601 -18.43 -12.98 -10.70
C ASN A 601 -18.03 -13.08 -9.23
N TYR A 602 -18.81 -12.50 -8.31
CA TYR A 602 -18.53 -12.56 -6.88
C TYR A 602 -19.22 -13.72 -6.15
N ALA A 603 -20.17 -14.41 -6.76
CA ALA A 603 -20.84 -15.58 -6.14
C ALA A 603 -19.88 -16.72 -5.76
N ALA A 604 -18.80 -16.89 -6.53
CA ALA A 604 -17.78 -17.92 -6.31
C ALA A 604 -16.46 -17.34 -5.76
N LEU A 605 -16.51 -16.19 -5.07
CA LEU A 605 -15.29 -15.50 -4.59
C LEU A 605 -14.44 -16.36 -3.66
N ALA A 606 -15.04 -17.22 -2.86
CA ALA A 606 -14.35 -18.11 -1.93
C ALA A 606 -13.81 -19.41 -2.59
N ASP A 607 -14.21 -19.70 -3.84
CA ASP A 607 -13.78 -20.88 -4.57
C ASP A 607 -12.43 -20.64 -5.26
N GLY A 608 -11.37 -21.21 -4.71
CA GLY A 608 -10.00 -21.11 -5.24
C GLY A 608 -9.64 -22.21 -6.25
N GLY A 609 -10.60 -23.07 -6.63
CA GLY A 609 -10.38 -24.20 -7.53
C GLY A 609 -9.56 -25.35 -6.90
N PRO A 610 -9.34 -26.43 -7.68
CA PRO A 610 -8.73 -27.67 -7.16
C PRO A 610 -7.31 -27.49 -6.59
N GLY A 611 -6.50 -26.59 -7.18
CA GLY A 611 -5.15 -26.28 -6.69
C GLY A 611 -5.15 -25.71 -5.28
N TRP A 612 -6.09 -24.81 -4.98
CA TRP A 612 -6.25 -24.21 -3.67
C TRP A 612 -6.86 -25.19 -2.65
N THR A 613 -7.94 -25.87 -3.01
CA THR A 613 -8.65 -26.77 -2.11
C THR A 613 -7.87 -28.04 -1.78
N GLY A 614 -6.95 -28.46 -2.66
CA GLY A 614 -6.07 -29.60 -2.48
C GLY A 614 -4.82 -29.34 -1.65
N LEU A 615 -4.57 -28.11 -1.18
CA LEU A 615 -3.40 -27.80 -0.36
C LEU A 615 -3.49 -28.49 1.02
N ALA A 616 -2.45 -29.23 1.35
CA ALA A 616 -2.32 -29.85 2.67
C ALA A 616 -2.02 -28.78 3.73
N HIS A 617 -2.65 -28.90 4.92
CA HIS A 617 -2.45 -28.02 6.06
C HIS A 617 -2.71 -28.77 7.37
N GLY A 618 -2.12 -28.28 8.46
CA GLY A 618 -2.34 -28.87 9.80
C GLY A 618 -3.64 -28.38 10.42
N ALA A 619 -4.24 -29.19 11.28
CA ALA A 619 -5.47 -28.86 12.03
C ALA A 619 -5.18 -28.45 13.50
N ALA A 620 -3.94 -28.50 13.95
CA ALA A 620 -3.59 -28.18 15.34
C ALA A 620 -3.69 -26.65 15.62
N PRO A 621 -4.07 -26.24 16.84
CA PRO A 621 -4.14 -24.82 17.22
C PRO A 621 -2.79 -24.09 17.16
N VAL A 622 -1.69 -24.81 17.30
CA VAL A 622 -0.32 -24.34 17.17
C VAL A 622 0.19 -24.76 15.79
N PHE A 623 0.84 -23.84 15.08
CA PHE A 623 1.36 -24.15 13.75
C PHE A 623 2.56 -25.11 13.81
N ALA A 624 2.56 -26.13 12.95
CA ALA A 624 3.67 -27.08 12.86
C ALA A 624 4.78 -26.50 11.99
N TRP A 625 5.79 -25.93 12.61
CA TRP A 625 6.94 -25.34 11.92
C TRP A 625 7.84 -26.44 11.33
N ASP A 626 8.13 -26.32 10.03
CA ASP A 626 9.16 -27.12 9.37
C ASP A 626 10.52 -26.39 9.49
N PRO A 627 11.51 -26.96 10.23
CA PRO A 627 12.81 -26.33 10.38
C PRO A 627 13.61 -26.26 9.07
N ASP A 628 13.30 -27.11 8.11
CA ASP A 628 13.98 -27.15 6.80
C ASP A 628 13.32 -26.25 5.75
N SER A 629 12.11 -25.73 6.03
CA SER A 629 11.44 -24.81 5.10
C SER A 629 12.31 -23.58 4.82
N LEU A 630 12.39 -23.21 3.54
CA LEU A 630 13.05 -21.99 3.07
C LEU A 630 12.05 -20.89 2.69
N TYR A 631 10.74 -21.15 2.86
CA TYR A 631 9.67 -20.16 2.68
C TYR A 631 9.05 -19.70 3.99
N ILE A 632 8.89 -20.60 4.98
CA ILE A 632 8.21 -20.33 6.24
C ILE A 632 9.15 -20.61 7.40
N LYS A 633 9.51 -19.58 8.16
CA LYS A 633 10.34 -19.70 9.37
C LYS A 633 9.65 -19.01 10.54
N ARG A 634 9.70 -19.65 11.72
CA ARG A 634 9.24 -19.00 12.96
C ARG A 634 10.06 -17.73 13.21
N PRO A 635 9.44 -16.54 13.29
CA PRO A 635 10.19 -15.30 13.51
C PRO A 635 10.68 -15.18 14.95
N PRO A 636 11.87 -14.56 15.19
CA PRO A 636 12.49 -14.51 16.52
C PRO A 636 12.01 -13.36 17.41
N PHE A 637 10.94 -12.65 17.03
CA PHE A 637 10.50 -11.43 17.73
C PHE A 637 10.03 -11.66 19.18
N LEU A 638 9.70 -12.89 19.55
CA LEU A 638 9.27 -13.27 20.90
C LEU A 638 10.31 -14.12 21.64
N ASP A 639 11.48 -14.37 21.04
CA ASP A 639 12.52 -15.17 21.67
C ASP A 639 13.10 -14.43 22.88
N GLY A 640 13.09 -15.09 24.04
CA GLY A 640 13.56 -14.50 25.30
C GLY A 640 12.69 -13.42 25.91
N VAL A 641 11.51 -13.16 25.35
CA VAL A 641 10.57 -12.19 25.91
C VAL A 641 9.86 -12.80 27.13
N GLY A 642 10.15 -12.25 28.30
CA GLY A 642 9.52 -12.65 29.57
C GLY A 642 8.45 -11.64 30.02
N ALA A 643 7.81 -11.94 31.16
CA ALA A 643 6.80 -11.06 31.78
C ALA A 643 7.39 -9.71 32.27
N THR A 644 8.67 -9.72 32.68
CA THR A 644 9.33 -8.53 33.21
C THR A 644 9.71 -7.57 32.09
N LEU A 645 9.39 -6.30 32.28
CA LEU A 645 9.74 -5.24 31.35
C LEU A 645 11.22 -4.83 31.56
N PRO A 646 12.07 -4.87 30.51
CA PRO A 646 13.45 -4.41 30.63
C PRO A 646 13.50 -2.87 30.81
N PRO A 647 14.45 -2.33 31.58
CA PRO A 647 14.61 -0.88 31.68
C PRO A 647 15.10 -0.31 30.35
N ILE A 648 14.63 0.89 30.01
CA ILE A 648 15.18 1.66 28.89
C ILE A 648 16.47 2.31 29.36
N ALA A 649 17.49 2.26 28.51
CA ALA A 649 18.79 2.88 28.76
C ALA A 649 19.16 3.85 27.62
N ASP A 650 20.01 4.80 27.92
CA ASP A 650 20.68 5.60 26.93
C ASP A 650 21.51 4.73 25.99
N LEU A 651 21.54 5.07 24.71
CA LEU A 651 22.41 4.41 23.75
C LEU A 651 23.78 5.10 23.75
N ARG A 652 24.85 4.35 23.96
CA ARG A 652 26.21 4.91 24.02
C ARG A 652 27.14 4.18 23.06
N GLY A 653 27.99 4.95 22.36
CA GLY A 653 28.99 4.40 21.46
C GLY A 653 28.42 3.67 20.25
N ALA A 654 27.18 3.94 19.85
CA ALA A 654 26.58 3.35 18.67
C ALA A 654 27.35 3.71 17.40
N ARG A 655 27.29 2.82 16.39
CA ARG A 655 27.93 3.03 15.08
C ARG A 655 26.91 3.26 13.98
N PRO A 656 27.15 4.21 13.05
CA PRO A 656 26.40 4.25 11.81
C PRO A 656 26.61 2.97 11.01
N LEU A 657 25.53 2.28 10.68
CA LEU A 657 25.58 1.16 9.73
C LEU A 657 25.45 1.69 8.30
N LEU A 658 24.68 2.76 8.12
CA LEU A 658 24.41 3.39 6.83
C LEU A 658 24.32 4.91 6.99
N LEU A 659 24.80 5.61 5.95
CA LEU A 659 24.63 7.04 5.75
C LEU A 659 23.95 7.25 4.39
N LEU A 660 22.66 7.57 4.41
CA LEU A 660 21.79 7.55 3.25
C LEU A 660 21.32 8.96 2.86
N GLY A 661 20.96 9.11 1.58
CA GLY A 661 20.41 10.34 1.02
C GLY A 661 18.93 10.56 1.33
N ASP A 662 18.33 11.46 0.56
CA ASP A 662 16.91 11.77 0.60
C ASP A 662 16.09 10.73 -0.17
N ASP A 663 14.77 10.66 0.11
CA ASP A 663 13.81 9.81 -0.60
C ASP A 663 14.19 8.31 -0.64
N VAL A 664 14.79 7.81 0.40
CA VAL A 664 15.07 6.38 0.53
C VAL A 664 13.74 5.64 0.72
N THR A 665 13.38 4.85 -0.27
CA THR A 665 12.10 4.15 -0.28
C THR A 665 12.12 2.86 0.54
N THR A 666 10.95 2.36 0.92
CA THR A 666 10.81 1.03 1.52
C THR A 666 11.29 -0.09 0.59
N ASP A 667 11.30 0.14 -0.74
CA ASP A 667 11.91 -0.77 -1.73
C ASP A 667 13.45 -0.78 -1.65
N HIS A 668 14.07 0.33 -1.30
CA HIS A 668 15.51 0.40 -1.02
C HIS A 668 15.87 -0.34 0.27
N ILE A 669 15.03 -0.21 1.30
CA ILE A 669 15.27 -0.82 2.62
C ILE A 669 14.98 -2.32 2.58
N SER A 670 13.84 -2.73 2.04
CA SER A 670 13.42 -4.12 1.94
C SER A 670 12.94 -4.42 0.51
N PRO A 671 13.81 -4.90 -0.38
CA PRO A 671 13.48 -5.17 -1.77
C PRO A 671 12.38 -6.24 -1.90
N GLY A 672 11.55 -6.12 -2.95
CA GLY A 672 10.49 -7.08 -3.25
C GLY A 672 10.81 -7.98 -4.46
N GLY A 673 11.75 -7.56 -5.31
CA GLY A 673 12.06 -8.19 -6.58
C GLY A 673 12.88 -9.49 -6.47
N ALA A 674 13.53 -9.85 -7.58
CA ALA A 674 14.38 -11.03 -7.67
C ALA A 674 15.55 -10.97 -6.68
N ILE A 675 15.96 -12.12 -6.17
CA ILE A 675 17.09 -12.27 -5.24
C ILE A 675 18.36 -12.51 -6.07
N PRO A 676 19.37 -11.61 -6.01
CA PRO A 676 20.63 -11.81 -6.72
C PRO A 676 21.45 -12.96 -6.09
N ALA A 677 22.06 -13.82 -6.92
CA ALA A 677 22.81 -14.99 -6.43
C ALA A 677 24.03 -14.63 -5.59
N GLY A 678 24.72 -13.52 -5.91
CA GLY A 678 25.87 -13.03 -5.15
C GLY A 678 25.53 -12.08 -3.99
N ALA A 679 24.25 -11.91 -3.63
CA ALA A 679 23.84 -11.18 -2.44
C ALA A 679 23.72 -12.14 -1.23
N PRO A 680 23.83 -11.66 0.03
CA PRO A 680 23.76 -12.51 1.22
C PRO A 680 22.55 -13.43 1.29
N ALA A 681 21.39 -12.97 0.78
CA ALA A 681 20.18 -13.80 0.70
C ALA A 681 20.30 -14.90 -0.37
N GLY A 682 20.95 -14.61 -1.51
CA GLY A 682 21.21 -15.60 -2.56
C GLY A 682 22.23 -16.65 -2.11
N GLU A 683 23.30 -16.21 -1.46
CA GLU A 683 24.31 -17.10 -0.88
C GLU A 683 23.70 -18.03 0.18
N TYR A 684 22.80 -17.51 1.02
CA TYR A 684 22.05 -18.32 1.99
C TYR A 684 21.22 -19.40 1.28
N LEU A 685 20.51 -19.07 0.23
CA LEU A 685 19.70 -20.02 -0.54
C LEU A 685 20.57 -21.08 -1.24
N LEU A 686 21.69 -20.67 -1.85
CA LEU A 686 22.68 -21.59 -2.45
C LEU A 686 23.22 -22.57 -1.42
N ALA A 687 23.58 -22.09 -0.23
CA ALA A 687 24.08 -22.92 0.87
C ALA A 687 23.07 -23.97 1.34
N HIS A 688 21.76 -23.72 1.10
CA HIS A 688 20.69 -24.67 1.38
C HIS A 688 20.23 -25.47 0.13
N GLY A 689 21.01 -25.44 -0.95
CA GLY A 689 20.78 -26.27 -2.13
C GLY A 689 19.72 -25.75 -3.11
N VAL A 690 19.26 -24.51 -2.96
CA VAL A 690 18.29 -23.91 -3.90
C VAL A 690 19.04 -23.39 -5.14
N ALA A 691 18.63 -23.81 -6.33
CA ALA A 691 19.21 -23.32 -7.57
C ALA A 691 18.79 -21.84 -7.84
N PRO A 692 19.64 -21.02 -8.50
CA PRO A 692 19.32 -19.60 -8.77
C PRO A 692 17.99 -19.39 -9.50
N ALA A 693 17.59 -20.30 -10.39
CA ALA A 693 16.31 -20.25 -11.09
C ALA A 693 15.08 -20.42 -10.15
N GLU A 694 15.30 -21.01 -8.96
CA GLU A 694 14.28 -21.34 -7.96
C GLU A 694 14.27 -20.32 -6.78
N PHE A 695 15.13 -19.30 -6.80
CA PHE A 695 15.21 -18.32 -5.71
C PHE A 695 13.88 -17.59 -5.49
N SER A 696 13.09 -17.43 -6.55
CA SER A 696 11.88 -16.65 -6.54
C SER A 696 12.16 -15.15 -6.24
N THR A 697 11.33 -14.50 -5.44
CA THR A 697 11.48 -13.08 -5.09
C THR A 697 11.52 -12.89 -3.59
N TYR A 698 12.00 -11.74 -3.13
CA TYR A 698 11.90 -11.36 -1.71
C TYR A 698 10.45 -11.32 -1.23
N VAL A 699 9.48 -10.88 -2.09
CA VAL A 699 8.05 -10.91 -1.71
C VAL A 699 7.58 -12.33 -1.42
N ALA A 700 7.96 -13.31 -2.22
CA ALA A 700 7.56 -14.70 -2.02
C ALA A 700 8.19 -15.32 -0.75
N ARG A 701 9.34 -14.78 -0.30
CA ARG A 701 10.06 -15.29 0.88
C ARG A 701 9.90 -14.43 2.14
N ARG A 702 8.94 -13.49 2.15
CA ARG A 702 8.71 -12.59 3.30
C ARG A 702 8.37 -13.31 4.62
N ALA A 703 7.92 -14.54 4.57
CA ALA A 703 7.67 -15.37 5.73
C ALA A 703 8.93 -16.12 6.23
N ASN A 704 10.09 -15.87 5.61
CA ASN A 704 11.39 -16.38 6.06
C ASN A 704 12.29 -15.20 6.49
N HIS A 705 12.39 -15.00 7.80
CA HIS A 705 13.16 -13.90 8.38
C HIS A 705 14.66 -13.97 8.04
N GLU A 706 15.21 -15.18 7.82
CA GLU A 706 16.62 -15.38 7.44
C GLU A 706 16.94 -14.82 6.06
N VAL A 707 16.04 -15.00 5.09
CA VAL A 707 16.17 -14.40 3.76
C VAL A 707 15.97 -12.88 3.86
N MET A 708 14.94 -12.45 4.60
CA MET A 708 14.56 -11.04 4.64
C MET A 708 15.59 -10.16 5.35
N VAL A 709 16.20 -10.62 6.44
CA VAL A 709 17.25 -9.85 7.13
C VAL A 709 18.50 -9.69 6.26
N ARG A 710 18.83 -10.71 5.45
CA ARG A 710 19.94 -10.67 4.49
C ARG A 710 19.63 -9.77 3.28
N GLY A 711 18.35 -9.60 2.96
CA GLY A 711 17.85 -8.69 1.93
C GLY A 711 17.68 -7.24 2.39
N THR A 712 17.73 -6.99 3.70
CA THR A 712 17.54 -5.65 4.25
C THR A 712 18.71 -4.75 3.87
N PHE A 713 18.40 -3.60 3.23
CA PHE A 713 19.35 -2.68 2.59
C PHE A 713 20.21 -3.31 1.47
N ALA A 714 19.76 -4.42 0.87
CA ALA A 714 20.47 -5.07 -0.24
C ALA A 714 19.90 -4.72 -1.63
N ASN A 715 19.09 -3.66 -1.74
CA ASN A 715 18.61 -3.19 -3.03
C ASN A 715 19.79 -2.75 -3.90
N ILE A 716 19.78 -3.17 -5.18
CA ILE A 716 20.86 -2.88 -6.14
C ILE A 716 21.04 -1.39 -6.46
N ARG A 717 20.06 -0.55 -6.13
CA ARG A 717 20.06 0.91 -6.37
C ARG A 717 20.25 1.74 -5.10
N ILE A 718 20.38 1.12 -3.94
CA ILE A 718 20.65 1.86 -2.71
C ILE A 718 22.05 2.48 -2.77
N ARG A 719 22.14 3.73 -2.33
CA ARG A 719 23.42 4.47 -2.31
C ARG A 719 23.77 4.80 -0.87
N ASN A 720 24.87 4.25 -0.40
CA ASN A 720 25.41 4.52 0.93
C ASN A 720 26.59 5.48 0.82
N GLU A 721 26.45 6.69 1.37
CA GLU A 721 27.49 7.74 1.31
C GLU A 721 28.79 7.33 2.03
N MET A 722 28.76 6.30 2.92
CA MET A 722 29.97 5.72 3.53
C MET A 722 30.87 4.97 2.52
N VAL A 723 30.33 4.61 1.35
CA VAL A 723 31.04 3.91 0.28
C VAL A 723 30.81 4.69 -1.02
N ALA A 724 31.57 5.77 -1.17
CA ALA A 724 31.41 6.71 -2.28
C ALA A 724 31.53 6.02 -3.65
N GLY A 725 30.58 6.36 -4.57
CA GLY A 725 30.56 5.86 -5.94
C GLY A 725 30.04 4.43 -6.12
N SER A 726 29.56 3.76 -5.05
CA SER A 726 28.94 2.44 -5.15
C SER A 726 27.43 2.52 -5.12
N GLU A 727 26.77 1.59 -5.83
CA GLU A 727 25.36 1.24 -5.66
C GLU A 727 25.26 -0.18 -5.10
N GLY A 728 24.17 -0.48 -4.39
CA GLY A 728 23.96 -1.79 -3.79
C GLY A 728 24.21 -1.84 -2.29
N GLY A 729 23.97 -2.99 -1.68
CA GLY A 729 23.95 -3.22 -0.24
C GLY A 729 25.33 -3.30 0.43
N LEU A 730 26.20 -2.34 0.18
CA LEU A 730 27.55 -2.26 0.76
C LEU A 730 27.63 -1.17 1.84
N THR A 731 28.47 -1.41 2.84
CA THR A 731 28.80 -0.45 3.87
C THR A 731 30.27 -0.54 4.29
N ARG A 732 30.72 0.43 5.07
CA ARG A 732 32.06 0.45 5.69
C ARG A 732 31.94 0.03 7.15
N HIS A 733 32.56 -1.09 7.50
CA HIS A 733 32.66 -1.55 8.87
C HIS A 733 33.76 -0.73 9.61
N MET A 734 33.46 -0.26 10.80
CA MET A 734 34.41 0.47 11.66
C MET A 734 34.75 -0.35 12.92
N PRO A 735 36.00 -0.31 13.44
CA PRO A 735 37.08 0.61 13.06
C PRO A 735 38.02 0.11 11.96
N ASP A 736 37.87 -1.09 11.42
CA ASP A 736 38.81 -1.70 10.47
C ASP A 736 38.72 -1.09 9.05
N GLY A 737 37.66 -0.32 8.75
CA GLY A 737 37.44 0.33 7.47
C GLY A 737 37.09 -0.59 6.32
N ALA A 738 36.83 -1.88 6.58
CA ALA A 738 36.50 -2.87 5.56
C ALA A 738 35.18 -2.57 4.86
N ILE A 739 35.15 -2.63 3.52
CA ILE A 739 33.92 -2.58 2.74
C ILE A 739 33.35 -3.98 2.66
N VAL A 740 32.15 -4.15 3.20
CA VAL A 740 31.44 -5.44 3.27
C VAL A 740 29.94 -5.24 3.01
N THR A 741 29.20 -6.32 2.91
CA THR A 741 27.72 -6.19 2.82
C THR A 741 27.15 -5.63 4.12
N VAL A 742 26.01 -4.95 4.01
CA VAL A 742 25.30 -4.41 5.21
C VAL A 742 25.00 -5.51 6.21
N PHE A 743 24.60 -6.68 5.73
CA PHE A 743 24.33 -7.84 6.58
C PHE A 743 25.59 -8.31 7.32
N ASP A 744 26.72 -8.48 6.64
CA ASP A 744 27.96 -8.94 7.26
C ASP A 744 28.51 -7.94 8.27
N ALA A 745 28.40 -6.63 7.97
CA ALA A 745 28.76 -5.59 8.94
C ALA A 745 27.90 -5.67 10.21
N ALA A 746 26.58 -5.83 10.06
CA ALA A 746 25.66 -5.96 11.17
C ALA A 746 25.98 -7.20 12.04
N VAL A 747 26.31 -8.32 11.40
CA VAL A 747 26.74 -9.54 12.10
C VAL A 747 28.01 -9.29 12.92
N ARG A 748 29.01 -8.61 12.34
CA ARG A 748 30.28 -8.26 13.03
C ARG A 748 30.02 -7.35 14.23
N TYR A 749 29.22 -6.29 14.07
CA TYR A 749 28.88 -5.36 15.16
C TYR A 749 28.10 -6.06 16.28
N ARG A 750 27.15 -6.93 15.94
CA ARG A 750 26.41 -7.72 16.92
C ARG A 750 27.33 -8.61 17.74
N ALA A 751 28.29 -9.30 17.09
CA ALA A 751 29.27 -10.14 17.76
C ALA A 751 30.20 -9.31 18.70
N ALA A 752 30.42 -8.04 18.39
CA ALA A 752 31.19 -7.09 19.21
C ALA A 752 30.33 -6.37 20.29
N GLY A 753 29.01 -6.62 20.36
CA GLY A 753 28.08 -5.96 21.30
C GLY A 753 27.90 -4.44 21.01
N VAL A 754 28.11 -4.02 19.77
CA VAL A 754 28.00 -2.62 19.35
C VAL A 754 26.60 -2.34 18.82
N SER A 755 25.93 -1.35 19.38
CA SER A 755 24.63 -0.86 18.90
C SER A 755 24.76 -0.12 17.59
N LEU A 756 23.72 -0.19 16.75
CA LEU A 756 23.71 0.38 15.41
C LEU A 756 22.66 1.46 15.24
N VAL A 757 22.97 2.43 14.38
CA VAL A 757 22.02 3.45 13.90
C VAL A 757 22.09 3.56 12.38
N VAL A 758 21.01 4.06 11.78
CA VAL A 758 20.99 4.53 10.38
C VAL A 758 20.86 6.04 10.40
N ILE A 759 21.62 6.71 9.54
CA ILE A 759 21.48 8.16 9.31
C ILE A 759 20.96 8.36 7.90
N ALA A 760 19.92 9.17 7.72
CA ALA A 760 19.26 9.38 6.44
C ALA A 760 18.87 10.85 6.21
N GLY A 761 18.54 11.19 4.98
CA GLY A 761 18.01 12.50 4.60
C GLY A 761 16.50 12.61 4.81
N ALA A 762 15.87 13.45 3.99
CA ALA A 762 14.45 13.73 4.04
C ALA A 762 13.61 12.57 3.47
N ASN A 763 12.35 12.46 3.95
CA ASN A 763 11.33 11.53 3.46
C ASN A 763 11.76 10.05 3.52
N TYR A 764 12.44 9.66 4.61
CA TYR A 764 12.93 8.29 4.80
C TYR A 764 11.78 7.30 4.92
N GLY A 765 11.85 6.20 4.16
CA GLY A 765 10.86 5.14 4.14
C GLY A 765 9.65 5.41 3.24
N CYS A 766 9.74 6.37 2.32
CA CYS A 766 8.66 6.63 1.36
C CYS A 766 8.39 5.42 0.46
N GLY A 767 7.22 5.38 -0.17
CA GLY A 767 6.82 4.29 -1.05
C GLY A 767 5.76 3.38 -0.47
N SER A 768 5.80 2.07 -0.79
CA SER A 768 4.79 1.12 -0.33
C SER A 768 4.93 0.79 1.16
N SER A 769 3.79 0.53 1.82
CA SER A 769 3.79 0.01 3.18
C SER A 769 4.48 -1.36 3.21
N ARG A 770 5.60 -1.45 3.94
CA ARG A 770 6.37 -2.69 4.12
C ARG A 770 6.85 -2.78 5.56
N ASP A 771 6.21 -3.63 6.33
CA ASP A 771 6.61 -3.96 7.70
C ASP A 771 8.04 -4.53 7.76
N TRP A 772 8.45 -5.30 6.75
CA TRP A 772 9.80 -5.84 6.65
C TRP A 772 10.89 -4.77 6.53
N ALA A 773 10.56 -3.56 6.07
CA ALA A 773 11.52 -2.45 6.13
C ALA A 773 11.88 -2.08 7.59
N ALA A 774 10.96 -2.26 8.54
CA ALA A 774 11.22 -2.06 9.96
C ALA A 774 11.66 -3.36 10.67
N LYS A 775 11.02 -4.49 10.36
CA LYS A 775 11.40 -5.82 10.91
C LYS A 775 12.86 -6.16 10.59
N GLY A 776 13.27 -6.00 9.33
CA GLY A 776 14.65 -6.23 8.91
C GLY A 776 15.63 -5.26 9.57
N THR A 777 15.26 -3.99 9.70
CA THR A 777 16.04 -2.97 10.42
C THR A 777 16.27 -3.39 11.88
N ALA A 778 15.23 -3.80 12.59
CA ALA A 778 15.34 -4.30 13.97
C ALA A 778 16.20 -5.57 14.05
N LEU A 779 16.00 -6.54 13.13
CA LEU A 779 16.76 -7.79 13.11
C LEU A 779 18.25 -7.60 12.79
N LEU A 780 18.64 -6.54 12.09
CA LEU A 780 20.04 -6.14 11.91
C LEU A 780 20.65 -5.57 13.19
N GLY A 781 19.85 -5.30 14.23
CA GLY A 781 20.31 -4.72 15.49
C GLY A 781 20.38 -3.19 15.49
N ILE A 782 19.68 -2.55 14.58
CA ILE A 782 19.57 -1.09 14.52
C ILE A 782 18.59 -0.63 15.61
N SER A 783 19.07 0.20 16.53
CA SER A 783 18.30 0.70 17.68
C SER A 783 17.58 2.01 17.38
N ALA A 784 18.14 2.83 16.48
CA ALA A 784 17.54 4.12 16.11
C ALA A 784 17.82 4.47 14.65
N VAL A 785 16.91 5.25 14.06
CA VAL A 785 17.09 5.89 12.75
C VAL A 785 17.06 7.40 12.95
N LEU A 786 18.09 8.09 12.48
CA LEU A 786 18.25 9.55 12.53
C LEU A 786 18.01 10.09 11.12
N ALA A 787 16.93 10.82 10.88
CA ALA A 787 16.57 11.31 9.54
C ALA A 787 16.16 12.80 9.57
N GLU A 788 16.20 13.45 8.41
CA GLU A 788 15.70 14.82 8.28
C GLU A 788 14.16 14.87 8.29
N SER A 789 13.50 13.80 7.82
CA SER A 789 12.08 13.55 7.99
C SER A 789 11.73 12.09 7.63
N PHE A 790 10.57 11.63 8.07
CA PHE A 790 10.09 10.26 7.85
C PHE A 790 8.78 10.24 7.05
N GLU A 791 8.61 9.19 6.25
CA GLU A 791 7.28 8.80 5.78
C GLU A 791 6.49 8.19 6.97
N ARG A 792 5.20 8.54 7.07
CA ARG A 792 4.35 8.25 8.22
C ARG A 792 4.27 6.75 8.57
N ILE A 793 3.95 5.90 7.59
CA ILE A 793 3.73 4.47 7.82
C ILE A 793 5.04 3.79 8.23
N HIS A 794 6.16 4.16 7.58
CA HIS A 794 7.46 3.59 7.92
C HIS A 794 7.93 4.02 9.31
N ARG A 795 7.72 5.29 9.70
CA ARG A 795 7.98 5.80 11.04
C ARG A 795 7.25 4.95 12.10
N SER A 796 5.93 4.74 11.89
CA SER A 796 5.12 3.94 12.81
C SER A 796 5.57 2.48 12.87
N ASN A 797 5.93 1.90 11.72
CA ASN A 797 6.51 0.55 11.69
C ASN A 797 7.84 0.44 12.47
N LEU A 798 8.72 1.44 12.39
CA LEU A 798 9.97 1.46 13.18
C LEU A 798 9.64 1.42 14.68
N VAL A 799 8.77 2.31 15.14
CA VAL A 799 8.30 2.37 16.54
C VAL A 799 7.71 1.03 16.98
N GLY A 800 6.85 0.45 16.14
CA GLY A 800 6.21 -0.83 16.42
C GLY A 800 7.18 -2.02 16.48
N MET A 801 8.38 -1.87 15.95
CA MET A 801 9.49 -2.84 16.10
C MET A 801 10.48 -2.45 17.20
N GLY A 802 10.21 -1.41 17.99
CA GLY A 802 11.09 -0.93 19.05
C GLY A 802 12.31 -0.14 18.54
N VAL A 803 12.33 0.26 17.27
CA VAL A 803 13.36 1.12 16.69
C VAL A 803 12.95 2.58 16.84
N ILE A 804 13.81 3.41 17.42
CA ILE A 804 13.49 4.80 17.76
C ILE A 804 13.74 5.71 16.55
N PRO A 805 12.72 6.36 15.97
CA PRO A 805 12.90 7.37 14.93
C PRO A 805 13.23 8.74 15.55
N LEU A 806 14.32 9.35 15.14
CA LEU A 806 14.81 10.65 15.59
C LEU A 806 14.92 11.60 14.40
N GLU A 807 14.32 12.77 14.53
CA GLU A 807 14.30 13.79 13.46
C GLU A 807 15.25 14.94 13.78
N PHE A 808 16.05 15.32 12.80
CA PHE A 808 16.95 16.48 12.92
C PHE A 808 16.15 17.78 13.03
N PRO A 809 16.63 18.77 13.82
CA PRO A 809 16.01 20.08 13.83
C PRO A 809 16.02 20.74 12.44
N PRO A 810 15.08 21.64 12.15
CA PRO A 810 15.08 22.37 10.88
C PRO A 810 16.41 23.00 10.55
N GLY A 811 16.92 22.77 9.34
CA GLY A 811 18.21 23.29 8.87
C GLY A 811 19.46 22.52 9.33
N VAL A 812 19.29 21.50 10.16
CA VAL A 812 20.35 20.56 10.52
C VAL A 812 20.21 19.28 9.71
N SER A 813 21.30 18.81 9.14
CA SER A 813 21.32 17.58 8.32
C SER A 813 22.65 16.85 8.51
N ARG A 814 22.72 15.60 8.03
CA ARG A 814 23.98 14.86 7.96
C ARG A 814 25.08 15.65 7.24
N ARG A 815 24.71 16.43 6.21
CA ARG A 815 25.64 17.25 5.42
C ARG A 815 26.11 18.47 6.20
N SER A 816 25.22 19.21 6.87
CA SER A 816 25.59 20.39 7.67
C SER A 816 26.45 20.02 8.87
N LEU A 817 26.29 18.79 9.40
CA LEU A 817 27.12 18.23 10.46
C LEU A 817 28.46 17.68 9.93
N GLY A 818 28.58 17.45 8.61
CA GLY A 818 29.73 16.84 7.96
C GLY A 818 30.00 15.43 8.44
N LEU A 819 28.91 14.62 8.56
CA LEU A 819 29.01 13.22 8.96
C LEU A 819 29.50 12.39 7.77
N ASP A 820 30.39 11.42 8.05
CA ASP A 820 30.98 10.53 7.05
C ASP A 820 30.86 9.04 7.42
N GLY A 821 30.22 8.74 8.57
CA GLY A 821 29.99 7.38 9.07
C GLY A 821 31.11 6.82 9.95
N THR A 822 32.16 7.60 10.23
CA THR A 822 33.26 7.19 11.13
C THR A 822 32.96 7.49 12.60
N GLU A 823 31.92 8.26 12.88
CA GLU A 823 31.55 8.74 14.21
C GLU A 823 31.10 7.60 15.13
N THR A 824 31.26 7.81 16.44
CA THR A 824 30.44 7.12 17.45
C THR A 824 29.33 8.06 17.90
N ILE A 825 28.17 7.49 18.22
CA ILE A 825 26.96 8.23 18.54
C ILE A 825 26.44 7.82 19.90
N ASP A 826 26.22 8.81 20.77
CA ASP A 826 25.46 8.64 22.00
C ASP A 826 24.07 9.29 21.84
N LEU A 827 23.03 8.57 22.24
CA LEU A 827 21.65 9.08 22.35
C LEU A 827 21.29 9.12 23.84
N LEU A 828 21.16 10.34 24.36
CA LEU A 828 21.03 10.61 25.80
C LEU A 828 19.63 11.16 26.12
N GLY A 829 19.11 10.82 27.31
CA GLY A 829 17.77 11.22 27.77
C GLY A 829 16.70 10.15 27.53
N LEU A 830 17.03 9.01 26.93
CA LEU A 830 16.09 7.89 26.76
C LEU A 830 15.79 7.22 28.11
N ALA A 831 16.80 7.14 29.00
CA ALA A 831 16.67 6.56 30.34
C ALA A 831 15.70 7.32 31.27
N ASP A 832 15.42 8.61 30.97
CA ASP A 832 14.49 9.44 31.73
C ASP A 832 13.00 9.08 31.48
N GLY A 833 12.76 8.12 30.60
CA GLY A 833 11.45 7.62 30.20
C GLY A 833 10.93 8.21 28.90
N LEU A 834 10.39 7.35 28.04
CA LEU A 834 9.86 7.73 26.74
C LEU A 834 8.53 8.48 26.86
N ARG A 835 8.42 9.58 26.13
CA ARG A 835 7.20 10.40 26.02
C ARG A 835 7.02 10.87 24.58
N PRO A 836 5.78 11.06 24.13
CA PRO A 836 5.51 11.60 22.79
C PRO A 836 6.25 12.93 22.53
N GLY A 837 6.89 13.04 21.38
CA GLY A 837 7.55 14.25 20.94
C GLY A 837 8.71 14.75 21.81
N MET A 838 9.28 13.90 22.67
CA MET A 838 10.39 14.31 23.55
C MET A 838 11.66 14.66 22.77
N GLU A 839 12.49 15.49 23.36
CA GLU A 839 13.83 15.77 22.84
C GLU A 839 14.82 14.71 23.32
N VAL A 840 15.64 14.18 22.42
CA VAL A 840 16.75 13.26 22.68
C VAL A 840 18.05 13.94 22.25
N THR A 841 19.02 13.97 23.11
CA THR A 841 20.33 14.57 22.81
C THR A 841 21.21 13.58 22.06
N ALA A 842 21.45 13.81 20.76
CA ALA A 842 22.41 13.05 19.96
C ALA A 842 23.80 13.71 20.02
N ARG A 843 24.81 12.93 20.46
CA ARG A 843 26.20 13.37 20.51
C ARG A 843 27.00 12.57 19.49
N PHE A 844 27.51 13.23 18.47
CA PHE A 844 28.36 12.68 17.43
C PHE A 844 29.82 12.92 17.79
N VAL A 845 30.60 11.86 17.93
CA VAL A 845 32.01 11.92 18.31
C VAL A 845 32.84 11.36 17.16
N ARG A 846 33.70 12.19 16.61
CA ARG A 846 34.64 11.82 15.54
C ARG A 846 35.84 11.04 16.07
N PRO A 847 36.59 10.33 15.20
CA PRO A 847 37.81 9.61 15.62
C PRO A 847 38.89 10.47 16.24
N ASP A 848 38.95 11.77 15.89
CA ASP A 848 39.89 12.76 16.46
C ASP A 848 39.43 13.27 17.86
N GLY A 849 38.28 12.81 18.37
CA GLY A 849 37.70 13.26 19.62
C GLY A 849 36.78 14.48 19.52
N ALA A 850 36.71 15.15 18.36
CA ALA A 850 35.77 16.26 18.17
C ALA A 850 34.33 15.78 18.30
N ALA A 851 33.54 16.49 19.13
CA ALA A 851 32.17 16.12 19.38
C ALA A 851 31.19 17.24 18.97
N ARG A 852 30.07 16.88 18.39
CA ARG A 852 28.92 17.75 18.14
C ARG A 852 27.68 17.19 18.81
N THR A 853 26.91 18.06 19.44
CA THR A 853 25.68 17.71 20.13
C THR A 853 24.50 18.37 19.42
N VAL A 854 23.45 17.61 19.17
CA VAL A 854 22.24 18.04 18.46
C VAL A 854 21.01 17.57 19.23
N PRO A 855 20.06 18.46 19.56
CA PRO A 855 18.76 18.04 20.08
C PRO A 855 17.94 17.45 18.94
N MET A 856 17.53 16.20 19.07
CA MET A 856 16.72 15.47 18.09
C MET A 856 15.29 15.36 18.58
N LEU A 857 14.32 15.56 17.69
CA LEU A 857 12.91 15.27 17.98
C LEU A 857 12.67 13.76 17.92
N CYS A 858 12.24 13.16 19.04
CA CYS A 858 11.82 11.77 19.06
C CYS A 858 10.43 11.63 18.44
N ARG A 859 10.34 10.95 17.31
CA ARG A 859 9.10 10.77 16.55
C ARG A 859 8.31 9.52 17.04
N ILE A 860 8.23 9.40 18.35
CA ILE A 860 7.18 8.65 19.04
C ILE A 860 6.04 9.64 19.21
N ASP A 861 4.96 9.47 18.47
CA ASP A 861 3.93 10.51 18.32
C ASP A 861 2.78 10.31 19.33
N THR A 862 2.60 9.11 19.90
CA THR A 862 1.53 8.78 20.84
C THR A 862 2.03 8.10 22.11
N ALA A 863 1.24 8.16 23.20
CA ALA A 863 1.57 7.48 24.46
C ALA A 863 1.64 5.96 24.28
N ARG A 864 0.75 5.40 23.44
CA ARG A 864 0.74 3.98 23.11
C ARG A 864 1.99 3.55 22.36
N GLU A 865 2.47 4.34 21.43
CA GLU A 865 3.73 4.10 20.76
C GLU A 865 4.91 4.08 21.73
N ALA A 866 4.90 4.95 22.74
CA ALA A 866 5.92 4.93 23.79
C ALA A 866 5.90 3.61 24.58
N ASP A 867 4.71 3.07 24.84
CA ASP A 867 4.57 1.75 25.48
C ASP A 867 5.11 0.62 24.58
N TRP A 868 4.84 0.66 23.28
CA TRP A 868 5.39 -0.35 22.37
C TRP A 868 6.92 -0.35 22.39
N VAL A 869 7.57 0.80 22.32
CA VAL A 869 9.03 0.89 22.38
C VAL A 869 9.57 0.39 23.72
N ARG A 870 8.89 0.72 24.86
CA ARG A 870 9.25 0.21 26.18
C ARG A 870 9.23 -1.30 26.26
N HIS A 871 8.30 -1.93 25.55
CA HIS A 871 8.16 -3.39 25.49
C HIS A 871 9.12 -4.05 24.49
N GLY A 872 9.85 -3.29 23.67
CA GLY A 872 10.69 -3.78 22.58
C GLY A 872 9.91 -4.11 21.32
N GLY A 873 8.74 -3.51 21.16
CA GLY A 873 7.86 -3.65 20.01
C GLY A 873 6.46 -4.13 20.37
N ILE A 874 5.59 -4.15 19.35
CA ILE A 874 4.16 -4.41 19.53
C ILE A 874 3.88 -5.88 19.88
N LEU A 875 4.57 -6.85 19.26
CA LEU A 875 4.36 -8.26 19.55
C LEU A 875 4.76 -8.61 20.99
N PRO A 876 5.91 -8.16 21.52
CA PRO A 876 6.24 -8.29 22.95
C PRO A 876 5.25 -7.56 23.86
N TYR A 877 4.70 -6.42 23.43
CA TYR A 877 3.66 -5.70 24.18
C TYR A 877 2.39 -6.54 24.29
N VAL A 878 1.86 -7.02 23.16
CA VAL A 878 0.66 -7.87 23.10
C VAL A 878 0.85 -9.16 23.89
N PHE A 879 2.00 -9.80 23.74
CA PHE A 879 2.32 -11.01 24.51
C PHE A 879 2.26 -10.77 26.02
N ARG A 880 2.90 -9.70 26.52
CA ARG A 880 2.87 -9.37 27.96
C ARG A 880 1.49 -8.98 28.45
N ASP A 881 0.71 -8.27 27.63
CA ASP A 881 -0.69 -7.94 27.94
C ASP A 881 -1.52 -9.22 28.13
N MET A 882 -1.38 -10.19 27.22
CA MET A 882 -2.09 -11.47 27.29
C MET A 882 -1.72 -12.31 28.51
N ILE A 883 -0.44 -12.37 28.88
CA ILE A 883 0.02 -13.16 30.03
C ILE A 883 -0.19 -12.46 31.37
N SER A 884 -0.44 -11.14 31.38
CA SER A 884 -0.76 -10.38 32.60
C SER A 884 -2.21 -10.57 33.06
N VAL A 885 -3.12 -10.90 32.15
CA VAL A 885 -4.49 -11.31 32.49
C VAL A 885 -4.39 -12.71 33.10
N ALA A 886 -4.75 -12.87 34.38
CA ALA A 886 -4.61 -14.11 35.14
C ALA A 886 -5.10 -15.33 34.33
N PRO A 887 -4.35 -16.45 34.33
CA PRO A 887 -4.70 -17.62 33.55
C PRO A 887 -6.06 -18.15 33.98
N VAL A 888 -7.00 -18.28 33.01
CA VAL A 888 -8.17 -19.17 33.21
C VAL A 888 -7.61 -20.57 33.34
N PRO A 889 -7.82 -21.30 34.47
CA PRO A 889 -7.28 -22.62 34.62
C PRO A 889 -7.78 -23.51 33.47
N VAL A 890 -6.87 -24.05 32.68
CA VAL A 890 -7.20 -25.14 31.77
C VAL A 890 -7.66 -26.32 32.60
N PRO A 891 -8.85 -26.89 32.37
CA PRO A 891 -9.25 -28.11 33.08
C PRO A 891 -8.24 -29.20 32.79
N ALA A 892 -7.61 -29.75 33.80
CA ALA A 892 -6.74 -30.90 33.67
C ALA A 892 -7.55 -32.09 33.13
N GLY A 893 -7.36 -32.43 31.84
CA GLY A 893 -7.87 -33.63 31.21
C GLY A 893 -8.97 -33.40 30.19
N ALA A 894 -8.59 -33.28 28.93
CA ALA A 894 -9.33 -33.73 27.77
C ALA A 894 -8.33 -34.36 26.78
#